data_5f41ede5b95f1733c7451402a4a62c1e
#
_entry.id   5f41ede5b95f1733c7451402a4a62c1e
#
_cell.length_a   1.000
_cell.length_b   1.000
_cell.length_c   1.000
_cell.angle_alpha   90.00
_cell.angle_beta   90.00
_cell.angle_gamma   90.00
#
_symmetry.space_group_name_H-M   'P 1'
#
loop_
_entity.id
_entity.type
_entity.pdbx_description
1 polymer ?
#
loop_
_entity_poly.entity_id
_entity_poly.type
_entity_poly.pdbx_seq_one_letter_code
_entity_poly.pdbx_strand_id
1 'polypeptide(L)'
;MNARAARTPRDGRTGLRSVAGQVFALEALIALLVIAAAVFVIFHQAQRDTERDARIRSLSVAEAFAHAPGVDEALTSPDPTAELQARAEATRLATGVDFIAVLSPAGVRYTDSKPELIGRVATGDLTRATVDGESFTELFRGAPNDAVRAVVPVVDEQGKIVGMVSSGIEVQSITDALQGRLPLLVGAAAGALALAVGGAGLVSRRLRRQTHGLGPAEMTRMKEHHEAVLHAVREGVLIVGPDHRLLLANDEARRLLGLSADAERRHVSELGLDPRTVELLTSGRAATDEVHRAGDRLLAVSVRPTLTAGAESGSVMTMRDTTELAAVTGRAAVARGRLQLLYEAGVRIGTTLEVVRTAEELAEVAVPRFADFATVELLEPVLRGEEPPADAATMTEMRRTALSGLRPDQPLQPVGDTVHFDVPGAPMSVALAAGHAVVQPELAAAEAWRAQDPEGAAQALAYGMHSLLTVPLLARGVVLGMANFWRADTPEPFGDEDLSFAEELAARAAVAIDNARRFTREHAMAVTLQRSLLPRVLPDQSAVEVAYRYLPAKAGVGGDWFDVIPLPGARVALVVGDVVGHGLHAAATMGRLRTAVHNFSTLDVPPDELLGHLDELTGRIDHRETEGPDAEGRRREEGITGATCLYAIYDPASGRCTVASAGHPGPALVGPDGRVEFPELAPGLPLGLGLGDVPFETTELRLPEGSKLVLFTDGLLEDRGRDLDTGLALLRSTLARPDRSPEQTCADVLATLLSPSPRDDIALLVAQTRLLDRERIAEWEVVRDPSAVSPVRNAAAAKLSEWGLDGLAFTAELILSELITNAVRYGADPVRVRLLHDRTLICEVSDGSSTSPHLRHATTTDEGGRGLYLVAQYAERWGTRYGRRGKTIWAELRVDDTDAGPMAATVVPDLDALEDLAW
;
A
#
# COMPACT_ATOMS: atom_id res chain seq x y z
N MET A 1 -15.92 -84.21 -6.93
CA MET A 1 -17.27 -84.56 -6.35
C MET A 1 -17.62 -83.46 -5.31
N ASN A 2 -18.70 -82.82 -5.57
CA ASN A 2 -19.26 -81.62 -4.93
C ASN A 2 -19.39 -81.69 -3.40
N ALA A 3 -19.07 -80.58 -2.70
CA ALA A 3 -19.80 -80.19 -1.52
C ALA A 3 -19.79 -78.66 -1.44
N ARG A 4 -21.00 -78.09 -1.66
CA ARG A 4 -21.41 -76.70 -1.44
C ARG A 4 -21.38 -76.42 0.04
N ALA A 5 -20.62 -75.43 0.51
CA ALA A 5 -20.80 -74.85 1.81
C ALA A 5 -21.63 -73.56 1.73
N ALA A 6 -22.70 -73.52 2.49
CA ALA A 6 -23.70 -72.47 2.54
C ALA A 6 -23.17 -71.18 3.06
N ARG A 7 -23.48 -70.08 2.37
CA ARG A 7 -23.30 -68.70 2.86
C ARG A 7 -24.46 -68.39 3.85
N THR A 8 -24.12 -68.14 5.10
CA THR A 8 -24.99 -67.43 6.04
C THR A 8 -25.01 -65.94 5.80
N PRO A 9 -26.13 -65.26 5.95
CA PRO A 9 -26.26 -63.86 5.71
C PRO A 9 -25.57 -63.04 6.85
N ARG A 10 -24.76 -62.07 6.48
CA ARG A 10 -24.19 -61.07 7.37
C ARG A 10 -25.33 -60.15 7.81
N ASP A 11 -25.74 -60.25 9.07
CA ASP A 11 -26.56 -59.24 9.76
C ASP A 11 -25.84 -57.88 9.78
N GLY A 12 -26.41 -56.93 9.01
CA GLY A 12 -26.02 -55.52 9.02
C GLY A 12 -26.58 -54.81 10.27
N ARG A 13 -26.01 -55.04 11.43
CA ARG A 13 -26.31 -54.24 12.64
C ARG A 13 -25.18 -53.26 12.94
N THR A 14 -25.53 -52.01 12.81
CA THR A 14 -24.78 -50.73 12.99
C THR A 14 -23.76 -50.77 14.15
N GLY A 15 -22.51 -50.53 13.77
CA GLY A 15 -21.34 -50.52 14.66
C GLY A 15 -21.21 -49.38 15.66
N LEU A 16 -22.31 -48.78 16.12
CA LEU A 16 -22.30 -47.69 17.14
C LEU A 16 -22.03 -48.15 18.58
N ARG A 17 -21.91 -49.47 18.80
CA ARG A 17 -21.60 -50.03 20.14
C ARG A 17 -20.13 -50.35 20.38
N SER A 18 -19.26 -50.13 19.40
CA SER A 18 -17.82 -50.26 19.59
C SER A 18 -17.22 -48.88 19.93
N VAL A 19 -16.17 -48.86 20.77
CA VAL A 19 -15.44 -47.61 21.11
C VAL A 19 -15.03 -46.83 19.86
N ALA A 20 -14.58 -47.52 18.81
CA ALA A 20 -14.24 -46.93 17.52
C ALA A 20 -15.44 -46.28 16.79
N GLY A 21 -16.67 -46.87 16.94
CA GLY A 21 -17.89 -46.28 16.39
C GLY A 21 -18.38 -45.06 17.17
N GLN A 22 -18.19 -45.04 18.50
CA GLN A 22 -18.52 -43.86 19.32
C GLN A 22 -17.56 -42.68 19.06
N VAL A 23 -16.27 -42.94 18.93
CA VAL A 23 -15.26 -41.93 18.59
C VAL A 23 -15.57 -41.35 17.21
N PHE A 24 -15.85 -42.17 16.21
CA PHE A 24 -16.24 -41.73 14.86
C PHE A 24 -17.49 -40.83 14.88
N ALA A 25 -18.51 -41.20 15.61
CA ALA A 25 -19.75 -40.43 15.71
C ALA A 25 -19.50 -39.08 16.43
N LEU A 26 -18.63 -39.04 17.44
CA LEU A 26 -18.27 -37.81 18.15
C LEU A 26 -17.46 -36.88 17.26
N GLU A 27 -16.43 -37.38 16.56
CA GLU A 27 -15.60 -36.58 15.64
C GLU A 27 -16.41 -36.01 14.47
N ALA A 28 -17.33 -36.81 13.90
CA ALA A 28 -18.21 -36.34 12.83
C ALA A 28 -19.19 -35.25 13.32
N LEU A 29 -19.70 -35.38 14.57
CA LEU A 29 -20.56 -34.37 15.17
C LEU A 29 -19.80 -33.07 15.46
N ILE A 30 -18.59 -33.15 15.98
CA ILE A 30 -17.73 -31.97 16.25
C ILE A 30 -17.40 -31.27 14.92
N ALA A 31 -17.00 -32.00 13.88
CA ALA A 31 -16.73 -31.44 12.57
C ALA A 31 -17.95 -30.73 11.98
N LEU A 32 -19.13 -31.33 12.10
CA LEU A 32 -20.38 -30.73 11.64
C LEU A 32 -20.69 -29.42 12.38
N LEU A 33 -20.53 -29.38 13.70
CA LEU A 33 -20.80 -28.21 14.52
C LEU A 33 -19.80 -27.06 14.21
N VAL A 34 -18.52 -27.38 14.03
CA VAL A 34 -17.49 -26.41 13.70
C VAL A 34 -17.72 -25.80 12.31
N ILE A 35 -18.05 -26.64 11.31
CA ILE A 35 -18.33 -26.15 9.95
C ILE A 35 -19.63 -25.31 9.95
N ALA A 36 -20.68 -25.75 10.67
CA ALA A 36 -21.90 -24.96 10.77
C ALA A 36 -21.69 -23.60 11.46
N ALA A 37 -20.88 -23.56 12.52
CA ALA A 37 -20.52 -22.33 13.21
C ALA A 37 -19.70 -21.40 12.29
N ALA A 38 -18.73 -21.92 11.54
CA ALA A 38 -17.93 -21.15 10.60
C ALA A 38 -18.80 -20.55 9.48
N VAL A 39 -19.69 -21.35 8.86
CA VAL A 39 -20.62 -20.86 7.83
C VAL A 39 -21.56 -19.78 8.39
N PHE A 40 -22.04 -19.95 9.61
CA PHE A 40 -22.90 -18.96 10.28
C PHE A 40 -22.17 -17.64 10.50
N VAL A 41 -20.91 -17.68 10.98
CA VAL A 41 -20.09 -16.48 11.23
C VAL A 41 -19.81 -15.75 9.90
N ILE A 42 -19.37 -16.49 8.87
CA ILE A 42 -19.06 -15.90 7.54
C ILE A 42 -20.33 -15.26 6.93
N PHE A 43 -21.46 -15.94 7.00
CA PHE A 43 -22.73 -15.42 6.48
C PHE A 43 -23.18 -14.16 7.23
N HIS A 44 -23.08 -14.17 8.57
CA HIS A 44 -23.46 -13.04 9.39
C HIS A 44 -22.53 -11.83 9.21
N GLN A 45 -21.24 -12.07 8.98
CA GLN A 45 -20.27 -11.03 8.67
C GLN A 45 -20.53 -10.42 7.29
N ALA A 46 -20.73 -11.25 6.26
CA ALA A 46 -21.07 -10.78 4.91
C ALA A 46 -22.36 -9.93 4.88
N GLN A 47 -23.36 -10.30 5.69
CA GLN A 47 -24.59 -9.51 5.82
C GLN A 47 -24.32 -8.13 6.43
N ARG A 48 -23.53 -8.05 7.49
CA ARG A 48 -23.17 -6.78 8.13
C ARG A 48 -22.35 -5.85 7.22
N ASP A 49 -21.41 -6.42 6.49
CA ASP A 49 -20.57 -5.68 5.56
C ASP A 49 -21.43 -5.10 4.42
N THR A 50 -22.31 -5.90 3.81
CA THR A 50 -23.22 -5.43 2.76
C THR A 50 -24.21 -4.37 3.26
N GLU A 51 -24.74 -4.50 4.49
CA GLU A 51 -25.59 -3.47 5.09
C GLU A 51 -24.82 -2.17 5.37
N ARG A 52 -23.55 -2.27 5.76
CA ARG A 52 -22.69 -1.11 6.01
C ARG A 52 -22.39 -0.36 4.71
N ASP A 53 -22.02 -1.08 3.66
CA ASP A 53 -21.78 -0.51 2.34
C ASP A 53 -23.03 0.15 1.78
N ALA A 54 -24.20 -0.48 1.95
CA ALA A 54 -25.47 0.11 1.56
C ALA A 54 -25.77 1.43 2.30
N ARG A 55 -25.44 1.53 3.60
CA ARG A 55 -25.61 2.76 4.39
C ARG A 55 -24.70 3.88 3.87
N ILE A 56 -23.41 3.59 3.67
CA ILE A 56 -22.43 4.57 3.18
C ILE A 56 -22.84 5.07 1.79
N ARG A 57 -23.15 4.17 0.86
CA ARG A 57 -23.56 4.53 -0.49
C ARG A 57 -24.86 5.35 -0.51
N SER A 58 -25.89 4.94 0.25
CA SER A 58 -27.15 5.69 0.31
C SER A 58 -26.94 7.08 0.89
N LEU A 59 -26.08 7.24 1.91
CA LEU A 59 -25.79 8.55 2.51
C LEU A 59 -25.04 9.44 1.51
N SER A 60 -23.95 8.96 0.92
CA SER A 60 -23.17 9.74 -0.03
C SER A 60 -23.99 10.21 -1.24
N VAL A 61 -24.86 9.35 -1.77
CA VAL A 61 -25.75 9.73 -2.88
C VAL A 61 -26.79 10.76 -2.45
N ALA A 62 -27.38 10.60 -1.25
CA ALA A 62 -28.34 11.56 -0.73
C ALA A 62 -27.69 12.93 -0.46
N GLU A 63 -26.49 12.96 0.10
CA GLU A 63 -25.72 14.19 0.34
C GLU A 63 -25.32 14.88 -0.96
N ALA A 64 -24.75 14.12 -1.90
CA ALA A 64 -24.38 14.67 -3.21
C ALA A 64 -25.56 15.26 -3.96
N PHE A 65 -26.72 14.60 -3.92
CA PHE A 65 -27.93 15.11 -4.57
C PHE A 65 -28.55 16.29 -3.81
N ALA A 66 -28.53 16.27 -2.48
CA ALA A 66 -29.07 17.34 -1.64
C ALA A 66 -28.34 18.67 -1.82
N HIS A 67 -27.00 18.59 -2.01
CA HIS A 67 -26.13 19.75 -2.21
C HIS A 67 -25.87 20.07 -3.70
N ALA A 68 -26.50 19.34 -4.63
CA ALA A 68 -26.31 19.60 -6.05
C ALA A 68 -26.93 20.97 -6.44
N PRO A 69 -26.24 21.77 -7.27
CA PRO A 69 -26.68 23.13 -7.63
C PRO A 69 -28.11 23.17 -8.16
N GLY A 70 -28.89 24.11 -7.67
CA GLY A 70 -30.28 24.37 -8.09
C GLY A 70 -31.31 23.35 -7.58
N VAL A 71 -30.96 22.44 -6.65
CA VAL A 71 -31.94 21.55 -6.01
C VAL A 71 -32.83 22.31 -5.01
N ASP A 72 -32.25 23.22 -4.26
CA ASP A 72 -32.97 24.14 -3.34
C ASP A 72 -33.92 25.09 -4.09
N GLU A 73 -33.47 25.64 -5.21
CA GLU A 73 -34.31 26.48 -6.09
C GLU A 73 -35.45 25.66 -6.68
N ALA A 74 -35.16 24.49 -7.21
CA ALA A 74 -36.17 23.58 -7.79
C ALA A 74 -37.21 23.12 -6.76
N LEU A 75 -36.81 22.92 -5.48
CA LEU A 75 -37.75 22.59 -4.40
C LEU A 75 -38.72 23.72 -4.06
N THR A 76 -38.36 24.97 -4.31
CA THR A 76 -39.19 26.14 -4.10
C THR A 76 -39.94 26.57 -5.36
N SER A 77 -39.72 25.91 -6.52
CA SER A 77 -40.40 26.18 -7.79
C SER A 77 -41.88 25.80 -7.75
N PRO A 78 -42.74 26.33 -8.69
CA PRO A 78 -44.14 25.96 -8.78
C PRO A 78 -44.41 24.47 -9.09
N ASP A 79 -43.49 23.80 -9.74
CA ASP A 79 -43.56 22.36 -10.04
C ASP A 79 -42.21 21.66 -9.82
N PRO A 80 -41.85 21.37 -8.56
CA PRO A 80 -40.62 20.69 -8.21
C PRO A 80 -40.45 19.31 -8.87
N THR A 81 -41.59 18.66 -9.18
CA THR A 81 -41.57 17.34 -9.79
C THR A 81 -41.04 17.38 -11.23
N ALA A 82 -41.50 18.37 -12.02
CA ALA A 82 -41.04 18.50 -13.40
C ALA A 82 -39.53 18.79 -13.51
N GLU A 83 -38.98 19.53 -12.56
CA GLU A 83 -37.57 19.91 -12.53
C GLU A 83 -36.64 18.81 -11.97
N LEU A 84 -37.06 18.08 -10.93
CA LEU A 84 -36.20 17.16 -10.21
C LEU A 84 -36.34 15.68 -10.60
N GLN A 85 -37.50 15.25 -11.17
CA GLN A 85 -37.71 13.82 -11.43
C GLN A 85 -36.71 13.22 -12.42
N ALA A 86 -36.41 13.93 -13.51
CA ALA A 86 -35.45 13.46 -14.50
C ALA A 86 -34.03 13.40 -13.96
N ARG A 87 -33.65 14.39 -13.13
CA ARG A 87 -32.31 14.44 -12.48
C ARG A 87 -32.19 13.33 -11.43
N ALA A 88 -33.20 13.13 -10.58
CA ALA A 88 -33.19 12.08 -9.57
C ALA A 88 -33.11 10.68 -10.22
N GLU A 89 -33.80 10.46 -11.34
CA GLU A 89 -33.75 9.17 -12.05
C GLU A 89 -32.41 8.93 -12.75
N ALA A 90 -31.83 9.97 -13.36
CA ALA A 90 -30.47 9.88 -13.94
C ALA A 90 -29.42 9.55 -12.89
N THR A 91 -29.46 10.25 -11.73
CA THR A 91 -28.54 9.99 -10.62
C THR A 91 -28.74 8.58 -10.02
N ARG A 92 -29.99 8.12 -9.89
CA ARG A 92 -30.31 6.76 -9.44
C ARG A 92 -29.67 5.70 -10.34
N LEU A 93 -29.81 5.85 -11.65
CA LEU A 93 -29.22 4.91 -12.62
C LEU A 93 -27.69 4.93 -12.60
N ALA A 94 -27.09 6.12 -12.46
CA ALA A 94 -25.64 6.28 -12.43
C ALA A 94 -25.02 5.72 -11.14
N THR A 95 -25.67 5.88 -9.99
CA THR A 95 -25.12 5.50 -8.67
C THR A 95 -25.52 4.10 -8.21
N GLY A 96 -26.48 3.45 -8.91
CA GLY A 96 -26.94 2.10 -8.60
C GLY A 96 -27.71 1.98 -7.28
N VAL A 97 -28.27 3.08 -6.75
CA VAL A 97 -29.25 3.03 -5.66
C VAL A 97 -30.64 2.67 -6.21
N ASP A 98 -31.48 2.04 -5.38
CA ASP A 98 -32.79 1.57 -5.86
C ASP A 98 -33.83 2.70 -5.96
N PHE A 99 -33.67 3.76 -5.17
CA PHE A 99 -34.51 4.96 -5.27
C PHE A 99 -33.79 6.22 -4.78
N ILE A 100 -34.20 7.36 -5.36
CA ILE A 100 -33.92 8.71 -4.86
C ILE A 100 -35.28 9.45 -4.82
N ALA A 101 -35.72 9.80 -3.63
CA ALA A 101 -36.95 10.53 -3.40
C ALA A 101 -36.63 11.91 -2.81
N VAL A 102 -37.02 12.96 -3.50
CA VAL A 102 -36.97 14.33 -2.99
C VAL A 102 -38.30 14.64 -2.35
N LEU A 103 -38.25 15.14 -1.13
CA LEU A 103 -39.41 15.31 -0.25
C LEU A 103 -39.59 16.78 0.12
N SER A 104 -40.83 17.23 0.24
CA SER A 104 -41.12 18.51 0.91
C SER A 104 -40.80 18.46 2.40
N PRO A 105 -40.70 19.58 3.12
CA PRO A 105 -40.60 19.60 4.58
C PRO A 105 -41.77 18.89 5.30
N ALA A 106 -42.92 18.76 4.63
CA ALA A 106 -44.07 17.99 5.13
C ALA A 106 -44.02 16.50 4.75
N GLY A 107 -42.94 16.04 4.12
CA GLY A 107 -42.70 14.65 3.72
C GLY A 107 -43.43 14.21 2.43
N VAL A 108 -44.01 15.13 1.65
CA VAL A 108 -44.66 14.80 0.35
C VAL A 108 -43.55 14.55 -0.70
N ARG A 109 -43.64 13.43 -1.43
CA ARG A 109 -42.67 13.09 -2.47
C ARG A 109 -42.86 13.93 -3.73
N TYR A 110 -41.80 14.61 -4.15
CA TYR A 110 -41.69 15.27 -5.44
C TYR A 110 -41.08 14.36 -6.50
N THR A 111 -40.14 13.49 -6.08
CA THR A 111 -39.57 12.48 -6.99
C THR A 111 -39.61 11.09 -6.33
N ASP A 112 -39.66 10.04 -7.16
CA ASP A 112 -39.54 8.66 -6.72
C ASP A 112 -39.25 7.78 -7.95
N SER A 113 -38.53 6.66 -7.76
CA SER A 113 -38.33 5.64 -8.81
C SER A 113 -39.61 4.97 -9.27
N LYS A 114 -40.66 5.01 -8.42
CA LYS A 114 -42.02 4.52 -8.71
C LYS A 114 -42.97 5.71 -8.86
N PRO A 115 -43.34 6.08 -10.09
CA PRO A 115 -44.18 7.28 -10.35
C PRO A 115 -45.50 7.35 -9.58
N GLU A 116 -46.06 6.20 -9.21
CA GLU A 116 -47.29 6.13 -8.41
C GLU A 116 -47.15 6.59 -6.94
N LEU A 117 -45.89 6.78 -6.47
CA LEU A 117 -45.59 7.29 -5.14
C LEU A 117 -45.43 8.82 -5.11
N ILE A 118 -45.24 9.46 -6.23
CA ILE A 118 -45.14 10.93 -6.34
C ILE A 118 -46.45 11.57 -5.85
N GLY A 119 -46.32 12.62 -5.06
CA GLY A 119 -47.46 13.29 -4.41
C GLY A 119 -47.99 12.63 -3.15
N ARG A 120 -47.45 11.44 -2.79
CA ARG A 120 -47.82 10.79 -1.51
C ARG A 120 -46.84 11.17 -0.41
N VAL A 121 -47.30 11.15 0.82
CA VAL A 121 -46.45 11.37 1.99
C VAL A 121 -45.53 10.16 2.22
N ALA A 122 -44.23 10.42 2.39
CA ALA A 122 -43.25 9.38 2.70
C ALA A 122 -43.53 8.82 4.12
N THR A 123 -43.40 7.52 4.26
CA THR A 123 -43.54 6.82 5.54
C THR A 123 -42.25 6.82 6.33
N GLY A 124 -42.33 6.87 7.66
CA GLY A 124 -41.18 6.85 8.59
C GLY A 124 -40.99 8.17 9.34
N ASP A 125 -40.11 8.15 10.34
CA ASP A 125 -39.85 9.34 11.15
C ASP A 125 -38.82 10.23 10.44
N LEU A 126 -39.24 11.37 9.96
CA LEU A 126 -38.42 12.36 9.26
C LEU A 126 -38.03 13.52 10.19
N THR A 127 -38.37 13.44 11.46
CA THR A 127 -38.23 14.54 12.44
C THR A 127 -36.78 14.98 12.55
N ARG A 128 -35.81 14.05 12.54
CA ARG A 128 -34.39 14.37 12.63
C ARG A 128 -33.90 15.24 11.46
N ALA A 129 -34.37 14.98 10.25
CA ALA A 129 -34.01 15.79 9.09
C ALA A 129 -34.79 17.10 9.02
N THR A 130 -36.09 17.12 9.44
CA THR A 130 -36.94 18.31 9.32
C THR A 130 -36.84 19.29 10.46
N VAL A 131 -36.55 18.84 11.69
CA VAL A 131 -36.50 19.67 12.91
C VAL A 131 -35.07 19.89 13.36
N ASP A 132 -34.28 18.80 13.43
CA ASP A 132 -32.91 18.86 13.95
C ASP A 132 -31.88 19.21 12.85
N GLY A 133 -32.25 19.11 11.58
CA GLY A 133 -31.35 19.36 10.43
C GLY A 133 -30.24 18.32 10.27
N GLU A 134 -30.39 17.15 10.89
CA GLU A 134 -29.37 16.10 10.87
C GLU A 134 -29.58 15.09 9.72
N SER A 135 -28.54 14.80 8.99
CA SER A 135 -28.47 13.67 8.06
C SER A 135 -28.41 12.36 8.83
N PHE A 136 -29.18 11.36 8.44
CA PHE A 136 -29.15 10.06 9.12
C PHE A 136 -29.39 8.90 8.18
N THR A 137 -28.92 7.73 8.61
CA THR A 137 -29.20 6.45 7.92
C THR A 137 -29.96 5.51 8.83
N GLU A 138 -30.95 4.82 8.26
CA GLU A 138 -31.75 3.84 9.00
C GLU A 138 -32.09 2.62 8.14
N LEU A 139 -32.40 1.51 8.83
CA LEU A 139 -33.07 0.40 8.19
C LEU A 139 -34.60 0.68 8.24
N PHE A 140 -35.11 1.23 7.16
CA PHE A 140 -36.53 1.54 7.01
C PHE A 140 -37.31 0.25 6.73
N ARG A 141 -38.32 -0.01 7.57
CA ARG A 141 -39.28 -1.11 7.40
C ARG A 141 -40.65 -0.56 7.08
N GLY A 142 -41.07 -0.72 5.81
CA GLY A 142 -42.37 -0.19 5.41
C GLY A 142 -42.66 -0.39 3.93
N ALA A 143 -43.83 0.09 3.50
CA ALA A 143 -44.22 0.02 2.10
C ALA A 143 -43.51 1.07 1.25
N PRO A 144 -43.05 0.77 -0.01
CA PRO A 144 -43.37 -0.49 -0.71
C PRO A 144 -42.45 -1.66 -0.34
N ASN A 145 -41.23 -1.43 0.15
CA ASN A 145 -40.27 -2.46 0.52
C ASN A 145 -39.40 -1.98 1.68
N ASP A 146 -38.83 -2.91 2.45
CA ASP A 146 -37.79 -2.62 3.43
C ASP A 146 -36.51 -2.18 2.71
N ALA A 147 -35.86 -1.11 3.18
CA ALA A 147 -34.68 -0.55 2.57
C ALA A 147 -33.69 0.00 3.61
N VAL A 148 -32.40 -0.04 3.29
CA VAL A 148 -31.40 0.79 3.95
C VAL A 148 -31.48 2.16 3.28
N ARG A 149 -31.96 3.17 4.00
CA ARG A 149 -32.09 4.51 3.47
C ARG A 149 -31.26 5.52 4.23
N ALA A 150 -30.87 6.57 3.55
CA ALA A 150 -30.34 7.81 4.09
C ALA A 150 -31.36 8.93 3.87
N VAL A 151 -31.42 9.87 4.77
CA VAL A 151 -32.22 11.10 4.62
C VAL A 151 -31.35 12.28 4.96
N VAL A 152 -31.28 13.24 4.04
CA VAL A 152 -30.43 14.43 4.11
C VAL A 152 -31.32 15.67 3.91
N PRO A 153 -31.28 16.66 4.80
CA PRO A 153 -32.03 17.90 4.62
C PRO A 153 -31.43 18.76 3.49
N VAL A 154 -32.26 19.45 2.74
CA VAL A 154 -31.85 20.48 1.80
C VAL A 154 -32.16 21.83 2.41
N VAL A 155 -31.16 22.69 2.51
CA VAL A 155 -31.28 24.02 3.07
C VAL A 155 -31.09 25.08 2.00
N ASP A 156 -31.83 26.18 2.11
CA ASP A 156 -31.65 27.34 1.24
C ASP A 156 -30.46 28.21 1.68
N GLU A 157 -30.12 29.23 0.91
CA GLU A 157 -29.03 30.17 1.24
C GLU A 157 -29.18 30.87 2.60
N GLN A 158 -30.37 30.83 3.20
CA GLN A 158 -30.66 31.42 4.51
C GLN A 158 -30.59 30.39 5.64
N GLY A 159 -30.22 29.13 5.34
CA GLY A 159 -30.15 28.05 6.31
C GLY A 159 -31.49 27.44 6.72
N LYS A 160 -32.60 27.72 5.97
CA LYS A 160 -33.89 27.14 6.21
C LYS A 160 -34.08 25.86 5.43
N ILE A 161 -34.59 24.82 6.07
CA ILE A 161 -34.88 23.54 5.41
C ILE A 161 -36.04 23.70 4.42
N VAL A 162 -35.76 23.56 3.13
CA VAL A 162 -36.73 23.67 2.04
C VAL A 162 -37.21 22.31 1.54
N GLY A 163 -36.52 21.25 1.91
CA GLY A 163 -36.88 19.89 1.57
C GLY A 163 -35.94 18.85 2.15
N MET A 164 -36.04 17.64 1.68
CA MET A 164 -35.15 16.55 2.06
C MET A 164 -34.90 15.64 0.85
N VAL A 165 -33.72 15.03 0.79
CA VAL A 165 -33.40 13.97 -0.16
C VAL A 165 -33.33 12.65 0.60
N SER A 166 -34.04 11.65 0.13
CA SER A 166 -33.99 10.29 0.64
C SER A 166 -33.48 9.35 -0.45
N SER A 167 -32.32 8.74 -0.25
CA SER A 167 -31.77 7.72 -1.13
C SER A 167 -31.70 6.39 -0.41
N GLY A 168 -31.87 5.27 -1.13
CA GLY A 168 -31.82 3.97 -0.47
C GLY A 168 -31.65 2.77 -1.39
N ILE A 169 -31.22 1.67 -0.75
CA ILE A 169 -31.06 0.34 -1.36
C ILE A 169 -32.04 -0.62 -0.71
N GLU A 170 -32.88 -1.28 -1.49
CA GLU A 170 -33.90 -2.23 -0.98
C GLU A 170 -33.21 -3.47 -0.37
N VAL A 171 -33.73 -3.97 0.76
CA VAL A 171 -33.24 -5.16 1.44
C VAL A 171 -33.29 -6.40 0.51
N GLN A 172 -34.19 -6.40 -0.45
CA GLN A 172 -34.31 -7.47 -1.43
C GLN A 172 -33.11 -7.49 -2.39
N SER A 173 -32.62 -6.33 -2.85
CA SER A 173 -31.41 -6.19 -3.65
C SER A 173 -30.17 -6.67 -2.87
N ILE A 174 -30.10 -6.37 -1.55
CA ILE A 174 -29.05 -6.86 -0.65
C ILE A 174 -29.12 -8.38 -0.51
N THR A 175 -30.31 -8.93 -0.37
CA THR A 175 -30.52 -10.37 -0.17
C THR A 175 -30.21 -11.18 -1.45
N ASP A 176 -30.55 -10.65 -2.61
CA ASP A 176 -30.27 -11.29 -3.91
C ASP A 176 -28.75 -11.37 -4.18
N ALA A 177 -28.02 -10.32 -3.84
CA ALA A 177 -26.56 -10.29 -3.93
C ALA A 177 -25.89 -11.34 -3.02
N LEU A 178 -26.46 -11.59 -1.83
CA LEU A 178 -25.99 -12.63 -0.90
C LEU A 178 -26.36 -14.03 -1.37
N GLN A 179 -27.56 -14.24 -1.94
CA GLN A 179 -27.98 -15.53 -2.47
C GLN A 179 -27.13 -16.02 -3.64
N GLY A 180 -26.59 -15.14 -4.46
CA GLY A 180 -25.66 -15.48 -5.53
C GLY A 180 -24.36 -16.14 -5.04
N ARG A 181 -23.94 -15.90 -3.80
CA ARG A 181 -22.72 -16.50 -3.18
C ARG A 181 -23.01 -17.76 -2.37
N LEU A 182 -24.28 -18.04 -2.05
CA LEU A 182 -24.69 -19.18 -1.22
C LEU A 182 -24.28 -20.55 -1.79
N PRO A 183 -24.39 -20.81 -3.11
CA PRO A 183 -24.01 -22.11 -3.68
C PRO A 183 -22.54 -22.44 -3.49
N LEU A 184 -21.68 -21.43 -3.57
CA LEU A 184 -20.23 -21.59 -3.42
C LEU A 184 -19.86 -21.91 -1.96
N LEU A 185 -20.48 -21.24 -0.99
CA LEU A 185 -20.29 -21.50 0.45
C LEU A 185 -20.79 -22.88 0.85
N VAL A 186 -21.96 -23.29 0.34
CA VAL A 186 -22.53 -24.62 0.60
C VAL A 186 -21.66 -25.72 -0.04
N GLY A 187 -21.14 -25.49 -1.26
CA GLY A 187 -20.22 -26.40 -1.93
C GLY A 187 -18.91 -26.60 -1.16
N ALA A 188 -18.31 -25.50 -0.69
CA ALA A 188 -17.09 -25.55 0.12
C ALA A 188 -17.32 -26.27 1.47
N ALA A 189 -18.44 -26.00 2.16
CA ALA A 189 -18.82 -26.66 3.40
C ALA A 189 -19.08 -28.18 3.22
N ALA A 190 -19.73 -28.55 2.13
CA ALA A 190 -19.97 -29.96 1.81
C ALA A 190 -18.67 -30.71 1.49
N GLY A 191 -17.72 -30.05 0.76
CA GLY A 191 -16.39 -30.60 0.50
C GLY A 191 -15.58 -30.80 1.78
N ALA A 192 -15.58 -29.82 2.67
CA ALA A 192 -14.88 -29.88 3.95
C ALA A 192 -15.45 -30.99 4.86
N LEU A 193 -16.79 -31.15 4.90
CA LEU A 193 -17.45 -32.20 5.65
C LEU A 193 -17.13 -33.58 5.09
N ALA A 194 -17.12 -33.75 3.76
CA ALA A 194 -16.78 -35.01 3.11
C ALA A 194 -15.35 -35.45 3.43
N LEU A 195 -14.40 -34.50 3.44
CA LEU A 195 -13.01 -34.74 3.83
C LEU A 195 -12.86 -35.11 5.32
N ALA A 196 -13.58 -34.42 6.21
CA ALA A 196 -13.57 -34.71 7.64
C ALA A 196 -14.15 -36.09 7.96
N VAL A 197 -15.29 -36.45 7.36
CA VAL A 197 -15.93 -37.78 7.53
C VAL A 197 -15.08 -38.90 6.90
N GLY A 198 -14.45 -38.64 5.74
CA GLY A 198 -13.50 -39.58 5.11
C GLY A 198 -12.28 -39.85 5.98
N GLY A 199 -11.69 -38.79 6.57
CA GLY A 199 -10.55 -38.87 7.50
C GLY A 199 -10.89 -39.63 8.76
N ALA A 200 -12.01 -39.31 9.43
CA ALA A 200 -12.49 -39.99 10.61
C ALA A 200 -12.79 -41.48 10.32
N GLY A 201 -13.33 -41.80 9.13
CA GLY A 201 -13.55 -43.19 8.67
C GLY A 201 -12.25 -43.98 8.51
N LEU A 202 -11.16 -43.33 8.01
CA LEU A 202 -9.85 -43.99 7.90
C LEU A 202 -9.23 -44.27 9.28
N VAL A 203 -9.33 -43.32 10.22
CA VAL A 203 -8.86 -43.47 11.60
C VAL A 203 -9.64 -44.58 12.31
N SER A 204 -10.97 -44.62 12.21
CA SER A 204 -11.83 -45.67 12.81
C SER A 204 -11.50 -47.05 12.22
N ARG A 205 -11.22 -47.15 10.90
CA ARG A 205 -10.76 -48.39 10.29
C ARG A 205 -9.39 -48.84 10.80
N ARG A 206 -8.49 -47.92 11.06
CA ARG A 206 -7.17 -48.21 11.64
C ARG A 206 -7.27 -48.70 13.08
N LEU A 207 -8.10 -48.07 13.90
CA LEU A 207 -8.38 -48.51 15.29
C LEU A 207 -9.01 -49.90 15.36
N ARG A 208 -9.99 -50.20 14.49
CA ARG A 208 -10.58 -51.56 14.41
C ARG A 208 -9.59 -52.67 14.06
N ARG A 209 -8.53 -52.36 13.30
CA ARG A 209 -7.45 -53.32 13.02
C ARG A 209 -6.51 -53.52 14.20
N GLN A 210 -6.42 -52.59 15.14
CA GLN A 210 -5.53 -52.64 16.31
C GLN A 210 -6.19 -53.26 17.57
N THR A 211 -7.54 -53.33 17.67
CA THR A 211 -8.24 -53.79 18.90
C THR A 211 -8.95 -55.10 18.76
N HIS A 212 -8.59 -55.99 17.83
CA HIS A 212 -9.10 -57.38 17.74
C HIS A 212 -10.25 -57.74 18.70
N GLY A 213 -11.38 -57.18 18.46
CA GLY A 213 -12.76 -57.58 18.92
C GLY A 213 -12.93 -58.50 20.12
N LEU A 214 -12.24 -58.34 21.22
CA LEU A 214 -12.32 -59.20 22.41
C LEU A 214 -13.46 -58.72 23.35
N GLY A 215 -14.36 -59.61 23.71
CA GLY A 215 -15.41 -59.47 24.72
C GLY A 215 -15.19 -60.35 25.94
N PRO A 216 -15.93 -60.17 27.04
CA PRO A 216 -15.54 -60.61 28.39
C PRO A 216 -15.87 -62.06 28.73
N ALA A 217 -15.49 -63.04 27.93
CA ALA A 217 -15.75 -64.48 28.17
C ALA A 217 -14.47 -65.33 28.37
N GLU A 218 -13.30 -64.75 28.61
CA GLU A 218 -12.05 -65.53 28.71
C GLU A 218 -11.38 -65.54 30.10
N MET A 219 -12.12 -65.26 31.16
CA MET A 219 -11.54 -65.23 32.48
C MET A 219 -11.31 -66.58 33.16
N THR A 220 -11.56 -67.72 32.50
CA THR A 220 -11.43 -69.03 33.07
C THR A 220 -10.21 -69.84 32.70
N ARG A 221 -9.33 -69.34 31.82
CA ARG A 221 -8.04 -69.95 31.45
C ARG A 221 -6.82 -69.35 32.15
N MET A 222 -7.06 -68.64 33.20
CA MET A 222 -6.00 -67.86 33.87
C MET A 222 -5.14 -68.62 34.89
N LYS A 223 -5.37 -69.86 35.14
CA LYS A 223 -4.58 -70.65 36.11
C LYS A 223 -3.43 -71.48 35.52
N GLU A 224 -3.53 -71.88 34.27
CA GLU A 224 -2.43 -72.54 33.56
C GLU A 224 -1.52 -71.48 32.84
N HIS A 225 -1.93 -70.22 32.87
CA HIS A 225 -1.25 -69.16 32.17
C HIS A 225 -0.24 -68.41 33.03
N HIS A 226 -0.23 -68.58 34.39
CA HIS A 226 0.67 -67.81 35.23
C HIS A 226 2.14 -68.19 35.08
N GLU A 227 2.46 -69.44 34.87
CA GLU A 227 3.84 -69.83 34.58
C GLU A 227 4.26 -69.51 33.13
N ALA A 228 3.39 -69.69 32.15
CA ALA A 228 3.66 -69.30 30.76
C ALA A 228 3.68 -67.80 30.57
N VAL A 229 2.94 -67.00 31.38
CA VAL A 229 2.90 -65.55 31.32
C VAL A 229 4.21 -64.94 31.82
N LEU A 230 4.79 -65.51 32.91
CA LEU A 230 6.08 -65.03 33.42
C LEU A 230 7.25 -65.23 32.46
N HIS A 231 7.20 -66.29 31.59
CA HIS A 231 8.19 -66.51 30.52
C HIS A 231 7.83 -65.81 29.20
N ALA A 232 6.56 -65.38 28.99
CA ALA A 232 6.10 -64.70 27.78
C ALA A 232 6.10 -63.14 27.92
N VAL A 233 6.22 -62.62 29.11
CA VAL A 233 6.31 -61.17 29.35
C VAL A 233 7.63 -60.63 28.82
N ARG A 234 7.58 -59.64 27.92
CA ARG A 234 8.71 -58.92 27.39
C ARG A 234 9.32 -57.92 28.41
N GLU A 235 8.95 -57.98 29.64
CA GLU A 235 9.53 -57.22 30.72
C GLU A 235 10.34 -58.16 31.63
N GLY A 236 11.55 -57.79 31.98
CA GLY A 236 12.35 -58.52 32.95
C GLY A 236 11.69 -58.40 34.33
N VAL A 237 11.51 -59.53 35.02
CA VAL A 237 10.96 -59.62 36.38
C VAL A 237 11.96 -60.24 37.28
N LEU A 238 12.30 -59.50 38.37
CA LEU A 238 13.11 -60.01 39.49
C LEU A 238 12.26 -60.02 40.77
N ILE A 239 12.33 -61.12 41.54
CA ILE A 239 11.74 -61.21 42.89
C ILE A 239 12.86 -61.46 43.88
N VAL A 240 12.98 -60.55 44.82
CA VAL A 240 14.02 -60.58 45.85
C VAL A 240 13.35 -60.84 47.21
N GLY A 241 13.90 -61.80 47.96
CA GLY A 241 13.41 -62.15 49.27
C GLY A 241 13.79 -61.13 50.37
N PRO A 242 13.22 -61.26 51.57
CA PRO A 242 13.53 -60.38 52.71
C PRO A 242 15.03 -60.45 53.14
N ASP A 243 15.72 -61.53 52.78
CA ASP A 243 17.13 -61.75 52.97
C ASP A 243 18.04 -61.17 51.84
N HIS A 244 17.41 -60.37 50.97
CA HIS A 244 18.06 -59.75 49.79
C HIS A 244 18.65 -60.73 48.76
N ARG A 245 18.15 -62.00 48.77
CA ARG A 245 18.52 -63.01 47.79
C ARG A 245 17.52 -63.07 46.66
N LEU A 246 18.02 -63.31 45.46
CA LEU A 246 17.20 -63.46 44.25
C LEU A 246 16.38 -64.73 44.35
N LEU A 247 15.04 -64.64 44.41
CA LEU A 247 14.11 -65.77 44.47
C LEU A 247 13.71 -66.21 43.05
N LEU A 248 13.54 -65.30 42.14
CA LEU A 248 13.13 -65.57 40.77
C LEU A 248 13.68 -64.48 39.83
N ALA A 249 14.17 -64.89 38.66
CA ALA A 249 14.41 -64.05 37.50
C ALA A 249 13.79 -64.75 36.29
N ASN A 250 12.94 -64.04 35.56
CA ASN A 250 12.43 -64.57 34.27
C ASN A 250 13.54 -64.45 33.18
N ASP A 251 13.34 -65.11 32.02
CA ASP A 251 14.34 -65.14 30.95
C ASP A 251 14.68 -63.74 30.44
N GLU A 252 13.73 -62.83 30.41
CA GLU A 252 13.99 -61.46 29.98
C GLU A 252 14.84 -60.66 30.99
N ALA A 253 14.64 -60.85 32.29
CA ALA A 253 15.49 -60.21 33.31
C ALA A 253 16.93 -60.73 33.24
N ARG A 254 17.10 -62.01 32.98
CA ARG A 254 18.43 -62.62 32.78
C ARG A 254 19.12 -62.07 31.57
N ARG A 255 18.41 -61.86 30.45
CA ARG A 255 18.91 -61.27 29.21
C ARG A 255 19.26 -59.78 29.36
N LEU A 256 18.40 -58.99 30.01
CA LEU A 256 18.60 -57.55 30.18
C LEU A 256 19.74 -57.21 31.13
N LEU A 257 19.92 -57.99 32.17
CA LEU A 257 20.95 -57.75 33.20
C LEU A 257 22.20 -58.63 33.07
N GLY A 258 22.22 -59.54 32.07
CA GLY A 258 23.37 -60.42 31.85
C GLY A 258 23.56 -61.44 32.98
N LEU A 259 22.50 -61.88 33.65
CA LEU A 259 22.58 -62.78 34.79
C LEU A 259 22.85 -64.25 34.33
N SER A 260 23.72 -64.93 35.11
CA SER A 260 23.98 -66.37 34.88
C SER A 260 22.82 -67.27 35.29
N ALA A 261 22.78 -68.51 34.81
CA ALA A 261 21.68 -69.39 35.08
C ALA A 261 21.60 -69.81 36.58
N ASP A 262 22.68 -69.65 37.32
CA ASP A 262 22.80 -69.93 38.77
C ASP A 262 22.66 -68.70 39.67
N ALA A 263 22.13 -67.59 39.11
CA ALA A 263 21.92 -66.32 39.84
C ALA A 263 20.89 -66.40 40.94
N GLU A 264 19.94 -67.35 40.92
CA GLU A 264 18.92 -67.55 41.92
C GLU A 264 19.57 -68.02 43.22
N ARG A 265 19.06 -67.52 44.37
CA ARG A 265 19.57 -67.74 45.75
C ARG A 265 20.85 -67.00 46.06
N ARG A 266 21.49 -66.26 45.09
CA ARG A 266 22.59 -65.39 45.37
C ARG A 266 22.14 -64.04 45.92
N HIS A 267 22.97 -63.41 46.78
CA HIS A 267 22.68 -62.04 47.24
C HIS A 267 22.74 -61.04 46.08
N VAL A 268 21.85 -60.04 46.07
CA VAL A 268 21.77 -59.09 44.95
C VAL A 268 23.07 -58.29 44.70
N SER A 269 23.86 -58.07 45.75
CA SER A 269 25.20 -57.41 45.65
C SER A 269 26.26 -58.28 44.93
N GLU A 270 26.03 -59.58 44.77
CA GLU A 270 26.96 -60.50 44.09
C GLU A 270 26.59 -60.74 42.62
N LEU A 271 25.54 -60.10 42.13
CA LEU A 271 25.01 -60.29 40.77
C LEU A 271 25.66 -59.37 39.75
N GLY A 272 26.59 -58.47 40.12
CA GLY A 272 27.28 -57.55 39.19
C GLY A 272 26.37 -56.47 38.61
N LEU A 273 25.28 -56.11 39.30
CA LEU A 273 24.35 -55.08 38.91
C LEU A 273 24.89 -53.69 39.17
N ASP A 274 24.37 -52.66 38.41
CA ASP A 274 24.67 -51.27 38.69
C ASP A 274 24.43 -50.91 40.16
N PRO A 275 25.32 -50.17 40.84
CA PRO A 275 25.20 -49.85 42.25
C PRO A 275 23.88 -49.24 42.69
N ARG A 276 23.25 -48.40 41.83
CA ARG A 276 21.95 -47.78 42.10
C ARG A 276 20.83 -48.83 42.01
N THR A 277 20.96 -49.81 41.15
CA THR A 277 19.98 -50.92 41.02
C THR A 277 20.09 -51.86 42.28
N VAL A 278 21.29 -52.13 42.78
CA VAL A 278 21.54 -52.86 44.03
C VAL A 278 20.94 -52.10 45.20
N GLU A 279 21.23 -50.81 45.34
CA GLU A 279 20.66 -49.95 46.38
C GLU A 279 19.12 -49.95 46.37
N LEU A 280 18.51 -49.88 45.23
CA LEU A 280 17.05 -49.85 45.04
C LEU A 280 16.43 -51.19 45.50
N LEU A 281 17.07 -52.31 45.14
CA LEU A 281 16.58 -53.65 45.53
C LEU A 281 16.76 -53.96 47.05
N THR A 282 17.82 -53.38 47.67
CA THR A 282 18.12 -53.61 49.10
C THR A 282 17.43 -52.62 50.03
N SER A 283 17.13 -51.40 49.57
CA SER A 283 16.47 -50.39 50.40
C SER A 283 14.96 -50.62 50.59
N GLY A 284 14.34 -51.50 49.83
CA GLY A 284 12.89 -51.74 49.86
C GLY A 284 12.05 -50.50 49.42
N ARG A 285 12.69 -49.49 48.90
CA ARG A 285 12.02 -48.26 48.40
C ARG A 285 11.17 -48.59 47.17
N ALA A 286 9.92 -48.13 47.13
CA ALA A 286 9.11 -48.22 45.93
C ALA A 286 9.60 -47.24 44.86
N ALA A 287 9.79 -47.70 43.65
CA ALA A 287 10.17 -46.91 42.47
C ALA A 287 9.24 -47.21 41.30
N THR A 288 9.04 -46.24 40.42
CA THR A 288 8.21 -46.41 39.21
C THR A 288 8.92 -45.76 38.03
N ASP A 289 9.24 -46.60 37.04
CA ASP A 289 9.89 -46.19 35.77
C ASP A 289 11.20 -45.35 35.94
N GLU A 290 11.96 -45.62 37.02
CA GLU A 290 13.29 -45.03 37.20
C GLU A 290 14.24 -45.57 36.13
N VAL A 291 14.99 -44.70 35.46
CA VAL A 291 15.91 -45.10 34.39
C VAL A 291 17.26 -45.50 34.96
N HIS A 292 17.63 -46.76 34.79
CA HIS A 292 18.90 -47.34 35.20
C HIS A 292 19.71 -47.79 33.99
N ARG A 293 21.04 -47.74 34.10
CA ARG A 293 21.95 -48.17 33.03
C ARG A 293 22.43 -49.60 33.29
N ALA A 294 22.27 -50.48 32.27
CA ALA A 294 22.80 -51.84 32.31
C ALA A 294 23.66 -52.09 31.05
N GLY A 295 24.99 -51.86 31.15
CA GLY A 295 25.89 -51.83 30.01
C GLY A 295 25.49 -50.70 29.03
N ASP A 296 25.26 -51.01 27.77
CA ASP A 296 24.83 -50.08 26.73
C ASP A 296 23.30 -49.87 26.71
N ARG A 297 22.53 -50.42 27.65
CA ARG A 297 21.06 -50.34 27.66
C ARG A 297 20.57 -49.41 28.74
N LEU A 298 19.46 -48.73 28.43
CA LEU A 298 18.67 -47.95 29.38
C LEU A 298 17.44 -48.76 29.78
N LEU A 299 17.32 -49.13 31.06
CA LEU A 299 16.20 -49.91 31.59
C LEU A 299 15.31 -49.01 32.44
N ALA A 300 14.02 -48.97 32.11
CA ALA A 300 13.02 -48.44 33.04
C ALA A 300 12.71 -49.47 34.07
N VAL A 301 12.95 -49.16 35.33
CA VAL A 301 12.91 -50.07 36.47
C VAL A 301 11.80 -49.60 37.42
N SER A 302 10.91 -50.54 37.78
CA SER A 302 9.88 -50.30 38.80
C SER A 302 10.03 -51.34 39.91
N VAL A 303 10.07 -50.89 41.16
CA VAL A 303 10.19 -51.75 42.33
C VAL A 303 8.99 -51.59 43.25
N ARG A 304 8.41 -52.73 43.70
CA ARG A 304 7.33 -52.71 44.66
C ARG A 304 7.65 -53.69 45.81
N PRO A 305 7.51 -53.28 47.08
CA PRO A 305 7.61 -54.21 48.19
C PRO A 305 6.47 -55.19 48.21
N THR A 306 6.77 -56.45 48.48
CA THR A 306 5.72 -57.52 48.64
C THR A 306 5.21 -57.48 50.06
N LEU A 307 3.89 -57.23 50.23
CA LEU A 307 3.24 -57.28 51.56
C LEU A 307 2.85 -58.73 51.91
N THR A 308 3.59 -59.36 52.79
CA THR A 308 3.14 -60.60 53.40
C THR A 308 2.81 -60.32 54.87
N ALA A 309 1.59 -60.64 55.29
CA ALA A 309 1.08 -60.36 56.63
C ALA A 309 2.03 -60.98 57.68
N GLY A 310 2.86 -60.17 58.36
CA GLY A 310 3.58 -60.53 59.56
C GLY A 310 5.07 -60.89 59.40
N ALA A 311 5.72 -60.72 58.27
CA ALA A 311 7.12 -60.99 58.03
C ALA A 311 7.82 -59.95 57.17
N GLU A 312 9.16 -59.84 57.30
CA GLU A 312 9.98 -58.90 56.48
C GLU A 312 9.63 -58.93 54.99
N SER A 313 9.56 -57.77 54.44
CA SER A 313 9.02 -57.52 53.11
C SER A 313 10.10 -57.72 52.01
N GLY A 314 9.92 -58.71 51.11
CA GLY A 314 10.71 -58.80 49.89
C GLY A 314 10.34 -57.71 48.85
N SER A 315 10.96 -57.72 47.72
CA SER A 315 10.67 -56.74 46.63
C SER A 315 10.49 -57.41 45.25
N VAL A 316 9.56 -56.90 44.46
CA VAL A 316 9.41 -57.26 43.04
C VAL A 316 9.86 -56.10 42.20
N MET A 317 10.83 -56.37 41.35
CA MET A 317 11.30 -55.40 40.34
C MET A 317 10.86 -55.84 38.95
N THR A 318 10.26 -54.94 38.25
CA THR A 318 10.01 -55.07 36.78
C THR A 318 10.94 -54.11 36.02
N MET A 319 11.40 -54.54 34.85
CA MET A 319 12.31 -53.74 34.02
C MET A 319 11.99 -53.90 32.55
N ARG A 320 12.07 -52.81 31.84
CA ARG A 320 11.81 -52.77 30.38
C ARG A 320 12.98 -52.06 29.71
N ASP A 321 13.46 -52.61 28.57
CA ASP A 321 14.43 -51.93 27.71
C ASP A 321 13.76 -50.71 27.03
N THR A 322 14.24 -49.55 27.32
CA THR A 322 13.76 -48.26 26.80
C THR A 322 14.80 -47.60 25.91
N THR A 323 15.91 -48.29 25.58
CA THR A 323 17.01 -47.72 24.77
C THR A 323 16.52 -47.24 23.43
N GLU A 324 15.74 -48.02 22.70
CA GLU A 324 15.19 -47.68 21.43
C GLU A 324 14.11 -46.56 21.54
N LEU A 325 13.28 -46.64 22.57
CA LEU A 325 12.24 -45.63 22.84
C LEU A 325 12.87 -44.29 23.20
N ALA A 326 13.92 -44.27 24.01
CA ALA A 326 14.64 -43.05 24.37
C ALA A 326 15.30 -42.42 23.14
N ALA A 327 15.92 -43.26 22.26
CA ALA A 327 16.52 -42.81 21.02
C ALA A 327 15.44 -42.27 20.01
N VAL A 328 14.28 -42.94 19.92
CA VAL A 328 13.17 -42.46 19.08
C VAL A 328 12.56 -41.19 19.67
N THR A 329 12.38 -41.14 21.01
CA THR A 329 11.84 -39.95 21.65
C THR A 329 12.76 -38.75 21.52
N GLY A 330 14.07 -38.96 21.65
CA GLY A 330 15.09 -37.94 21.43
C GLY A 330 15.07 -37.42 19.99
N ARG A 331 15.04 -38.32 19.00
CA ARG A 331 14.94 -37.93 17.59
C ARG A 331 13.62 -37.21 17.28
N ALA A 332 12.50 -37.67 17.87
CA ALA A 332 11.21 -37.02 17.73
C ALA A 332 11.18 -35.63 18.37
N ALA A 333 11.86 -35.42 19.50
CA ALA A 333 11.98 -34.09 20.13
C ALA A 333 12.78 -33.11 19.27
N VAL A 334 13.92 -33.57 18.71
CA VAL A 334 14.74 -32.75 17.79
C VAL A 334 13.94 -32.41 16.52
N ALA A 335 13.27 -33.40 15.92
CA ALA A 335 12.44 -33.16 14.73
C ALA A 335 11.28 -32.19 15.00
N ARG A 336 10.65 -32.30 16.18
CA ARG A 336 9.61 -31.35 16.60
C ARG A 336 10.15 -29.95 16.80
N GLY A 337 11.33 -29.81 17.43
CA GLY A 337 12.00 -28.52 17.60
C GLY A 337 12.32 -27.85 16.25
N ARG A 338 12.80 -28.63 15.27
CA ARG A 338 13.07 -28.13 13.92
C ARG A 338 11.80 -27.69 13.19
N LEU A 339 10.72 -28.49 13.27
CA LEU A 339 9.44 -28.11 12.67
C LEU A 339 8.86 -26.84 13.31
N GLN A 340 8.99 -26.70 14.62
CA GLN A 340 8.57 -25.48 15.32
C GLN A 340 9.38 -24.26 14.86
N LEU A 341 10.70 -24.43 14.70
CA LEU A 341 11.55 -23.34 14.23
C LEU A 341 11.25 -22.96 12.78
N LEU A 342 10.95 -23.91 11.88
CA LEU A 342 10.50 -23.63 10.52
C LEU A 342 9.16 -22.90 10.50
N TYR A 343 8.24 -23.26 11.40
CA TYR A 343 6.98 -22.52 11.53
C TYR A 343 7.22 -21.07 11.97
N GLU A 344 8.04 -20.89 13.00
CA GLU A 344 8.42 -19.54 13.46
C GLU A 344 9.15 -18.75 12.38
N ALA A 345 10.05 -19.38 11.63
CA ALA A 345 10.69 -18.78 10.46
C ALA A 345 9.66 -18.26 9.45
N GLY A 346 8.63 -19.08 9.15
CA GLY A 346 7.56 -18.68 8.23
C GLY A 346 6.69 -17.51 8.70
N VAL A 347 6.67 -17.25 10.02
CA VAL A 347 5.93 -16.13 10.62
C VAL A 347 6.80 -14.89 10.80
N ARG A 348 8.10 -15.09 11.09
CA ARG A 348 9.01 -13.99 11.48
C ARG A 348 9.91 -13.50 10.36
N ILE A 349 10.21 -14.32 9.35
CA ILE A 349 11.06 -13.93 8.22
C ILE A 349 10.19 -13.33 7.13
N GLY A 350 10.50 -12.11 6.70
CA GLY A 350 9.75 -11.38 5.69
C GLY A 350 8.51 -10.67 6.23
N THR A 351 8.55 -10.24 7.50
CA THR A 351 7.48 -9.43 8.11
C THR A 351 7.42 -8.02 7.52
N THR A 352 8.53 -7.58 6.95
CA THR A 352 8.67 -6.30 6.24
C THR A 352 9.15 -6.52 4.82
N LEU A 353 8.97 -5.53 3.96
CA LEU A 353 9.54 -5.51 2.61
C LEU A 353 10.90 -4.78 2.58
N GLU A 354 11.69 -4.95 3.64
CA GLU A 354 13.04 -4.37 3.78
C GLU A 354 14.09 -5.48 3.74
N VAL A 355 15.04 -5.40 2.79
CA VAL A 355 16.07 -6.42 2.57
C VAL A 355 16.91 -6.66 3.81
N VAL A 356 17.37 -5.57 4.46
CA VAL A 356 18.24 -5.63 5.65
C VAL A 356 17.47 -6.26 6.81
N ARG A 357 16.24 -5.83 7.07
CA ARG A 357 15.43 -6.36 8.16
C ARG A 357 15.13 -7.85 7.97
N THR A 358 14.86 -8.27 6.74
CA THR A 358 14.64 -9.69 6.42
C THR A 358 15.88 -10.54 6.69
N ALA A 359 17.08 -10.03 6.41
CA ALA A 359 18.35 -10.68 6.72
C ALA A 359 18.56 -10.78 8.25
N GLU A 360 18.25 -9.74 9.01
CA GLU A 360 18.29 -9.74 10.47
C GLU A 360 17.32 -10.76 11.06
N GLU A 361 16.09 -10.82 10.56
CA GLU A 361 15.07 -11.79 10.97
C GLU A 361 15.54 -13.24 10.77
N LEU A 362 16.25 -13.54 9.66
CA LEU A 362 16.84 -14.86 9.43
C LEU A 362 17.89 -15.18 10.54
N ALA A 363 18.80 -14.26 10.80
CA ALA A 363 19.84 -14.47 11.80
C ALA A 363 19.25 -14.61 13.22
N GLU A 364 18.27 -13.77 13.58
CA GLU A 364 17.57 -13.83 14.88
C GLU A 364 16.75 -15.12 15.07
N VAL A 365 16.14 -15.65 14.01
CA VAL A 365 15.38 -16.91 14.09
C VAL A 365 16.30 -18.11 14.27
N ALA A 366 17.46 -18.10 13.64
CA ALA A 366 18.43 -19.21 13.74
C ALA A 366 19.06 -19.33 15.13
N VAL A 367 19.30 -18.21 15.81
CA VAL A 367 19.95 -18.15 17.13
C VAL A 367 18.87 -18.04 18.23
N PRO A 368 18.92 -18.78 19.34
CA PRO A 368 19.98 -19.73 19.73
C PRO A 368 19.71 -21.21 19.39
N ARG A 369 18.58 -21.50 18.73
CA ARG A 369 18.05 -22.88 18.67
C ARG A 369 18.68 -23.76 17.60
N PHE A 370 19.21 -23.17 16.55
CA PHE A 370 19.88 -23.90 15.46
C PHE A 370 21.41 -23.70 15.49
N ALA A 371 21.83 -22.48 15.74
CA ALA A 371 23.24 -22.09 15.77
C ALA A 371 23.52 -21.19 16.96
N ASP A 372 24.78 -21.14 17.40
CA ASP A 372 25.22 -20.23 18.47
C ASP A 372 25.44 -18.81 17.90
N PHE A 373 25.84 -18.72 16.63
CA PHE A 373 25.96 -17.48 15.86
C PHE A 373 25.46 -17.69 14.44
N ALA A 374 24.89 -16.65 13.86
CA ALA A 374 24.44 -16.62 12.47
C ALA A 374 24.83 -15.29 11.82
N THR A 375 25.36 -15.36 10.61
CA THR A 375 25.65 -14.18 9.79
C THR A 375 24.94 -14.30 8.43
N VAL A 376 24.55 -13.16 7.89
CA VAL A 376 23.97 -13.08 6.55
C VAL A 376 24.76 -12.03 5.76
N GLU A 377 25.30 -12.45 4.64
CA GLU A 377 26.02 -11.61 3.70
C GLU A 377 25.24 -11.52 2.40
N LEU A 378 24.99 -10.30 1.94
CA LEU A 378 24.26 -10.04 0.69
C LEU A 378 25.15 -9.33 -0.33
N LEU A 379 24.87 -9.59 -1.60
CA LEU A 379 25.48 -8.86 -2.71
C LEU A 379 25.05 -7.39 -2.69
N GLU A 380 25.96 -6.47 -2.96
CA GLU A 380 25.68 -5.03 -2.98
C GLU A 380 24.50 -4.65 -3.92
N PRO A 381 24.30 -5.24 -5.13
CA PRO A 381 23.13 -4.99 -5.95
C PRO A 381 21.81 -5.37 -5.24
N VAL A 382 21.80 -6.46 -4.46
CA VAL A 382 20.61 -6.89 -3.72
C VAL A 382 20.18 -5.85 -2.70
N LEU A 383 21.13 -5.26 -1.98
CA LEU A 383 20.90 -4.20 -1.00
C LEU A 383 20.33 -2.93 -1.64
N ARG A 384 20.69 -2.66 -2.90
CA ARG A 384 20.15 -1.54 -3.68
C ARG A 384 18.85 -1.83 -4.41
N GLY A 385 18.32 -3.05 -4.28
CA GLY A 385 17.13 -3.49 -5.03
C GLY A 385 17.42 -3.91 -6.46
N GLU A 386 18.66 -3.87 -6.93
CA GLU A 386 19.07 -4.22 -8.29
C GLU A 386 19.11 -5.73 -8.50
N GLU A 387 19.04 -6.16 -9.75
CA GLU A 387 19.16 -7.56 -10.11
C GLU A 387 20.63 -7.98 -10.08
N PRO A 388 21.00 -9.00 -9.29
CA PRO A 388 22.34 -9.52 -9.34
C PRO A 388 22.71 -9.97 -10.74
N PRO A 389 23.96 -9.83 -11.18
CA PRO A 389 24.39 -10.28 -12.49
C PRO A 389 24.26 -11.80 -12.66
N ALA A 390 24.16 -12.30 -13.88
CA ALA A 390 23.98 -13.72 -14.16
C ALA A 390 25.12 -14.61 -13.66
N ASP A 391 26.30 -14.03 -13.47
CA ASP A 391 27.51 -14.65 -12.90
C ASP A 391 27.66 -14.40 -11.39
N ALA A 392 26.58 -14.03 -10.70
CA ALA A 392 26.57 -13.73 -9.25
C ALA A 392 27.18 -14.86 -8.40
N ALA A 393 27.10 -16.10 -8.84
CA ALA A 393 27.76 -17.24 -8.17
C ALA A 393 29.30 -17.18 -8.21
N THR A 394 29.89 -16.34 -9.06
CA THR A 394 31.34 -16.08 -9.12
C THR A 394 31.76 -14.85 -8.33
N MET A 395 30.79 -14.06 -7.83
CA MET A 395 31.07 -12.88 -7.01
C MET A 395 31.48 -13.32 -5.61
N THR A 396 32.69 -12.96 -5.23
CA THR A 396 33.29 -13.33 -3.94
C THR A 396 33.21 -12.23 -2.89
N GLU A 397 32.73 -11.06 -3.26
CA GLU A 397 32.61 -9.89 -2.39
C GLU A 397 31.14 -9.67 -2.00
N MET A 398 30.85 -9.70 -0.72
CA MET A 398 29.52 -9.49 -0.16
C MET A 398 29.58 -8.58 1.05
N ARG A 399 28.49 -7.87 1.33
CA ARG A 399 28.37 -7.05 2.55
C ARG A 399 27.72 -7.85 3.67
N ARG A 400 28.31 -7.86 4.84
CA ARG A 400 27.67 -8.41 6.03
C ARG A 400 26.45 -7.55 6.40
N THR A 401 25.27 -8.13 6.23
CA THR A 401 23.99 -7.43 6.42
C THR A 401 23.37 -7.71 7.76
N ALA A 402 23.58 -8.92 8.30
CA ALA A 402 23.07 -9.30 9.60
C ALA A 402 24.05 -10.17 10.37
N LEU A 403 23.99 -10.07 11.69
CA LEU A 403 24.73 -10.86 12.64
C LEU A 403 23.88 -11.04 13.90
N SER A 404 23.71 -12.29 14.33
CA SER A 404 23.07 -12.65 15.61
C SER A 404 23.93 -13.66 16.34
N GLY A 405 24.02 -13.54 17.66
CA GLY A 405 24.86 -14.43 18.47
C GLY A 405 24.49 -14.47 19.93
N LEU A 406 24.88 -15.57 20.61
CA LEU A 406 24.62 -15.77 22.03
C LEU A 406 25.43 -14.83 22.93
N ARG A 407 26.56 -14.36 22.45
CA ARG A 407 27.49 -13.51 23.18
C ARG A 407 27.88 -12.29 22.35
N PRO A 408 28.01 -11.09 22.96
CA PRO A 408 28.31 -9.86 22.23
C PRO A 408 29.77 -9.78 21.72
N ASP A 409 30.73 -10.46 22.39
CA ASP A 409 32.16 -10.33 22.09
C ASP A 409 32.68 -11.35 21.07
N GLN A 410 31.86 -11.68 20.06
CA GLN A 410 32.22 -12.64 19.02
C GLN A 410 33.24 -12.04 18.02
N PRO A 411 34.19 -12.86 17.50
CA PRO A 411 35.29 -12.40 16.64
C PRO A 411 34.95 -12.30 15.16
N LEU A 412 33.66 -12.22 14.82
CA LEU A 412 33.23 -12.07 13.46
C LEU A 412 33.21 -10.58 13.05
N GLN A 413 33.49 -10.28 11.79
CA GLN A 413 33.44 -8.91 11.28
C GLN A 413 32.09 -8.26 11.57
N PRO A 414 32.01 -6.97 11.87
CA PRO A 414 30.75 -6.28 12.19
C PRO A 414 29.82 -6.16 10.99
N VAL A 415 28.55 -5.87 11.27
CA VAL A 415 27.56 -5.55 10.25
C VAL A 415 27.98 -4.26 9.52
N GLY A 416 27.87 -4.27 8.20
CA GLY A 416 28.29 -3.18 7.32
C GLY A 416 29.62 -3.41 6.63
N ASP A 417 30.46 -4.31 7.13
CA ASP A 417 31.76 -4.61 6.53
C ASP A 417 31.62 -5.49 5.29
N THR A 418 32.57 -5.36 4.39
CA THR A 418 32.71 -6.22 3.21
C THR A 418 33.45 -7.49 3.57
N VAL A 419 32.89 -8.63 3.21
CA VAL A 419 33.45 -9.95 3.42
C VAL A 419 33.81 -10.56 2.07
N HIS A 420 35.02 -11.13 1.98
CA HIS A 420 35.53 -11.74 0.76
C HIS A 420 35.53 -13.27 0.87
N PHE A 421 35.10 -13.96 -0.19
CA PHE A 421 35.05 -15.44 -0.28
C PHE A 421 35.83 -15.93 -1.50
N ASP A 422 37.06 -15.46 -1.68
CA ASP A 422 37.87 -15.62 -2.87
C ASP A 422 38.84 -16.82 -2.82
N VAL A 423 38.97 -17.48 -1.67
CA VAL A 423 39.86 -18.64 -1.55
C VAL A 423 39.21 -19.91 -2.04
N PRO A 424 39.69 -20.52 -3.16
CA PRO A 424 39.14 -21.76 -3.68
C PRO A 424 39.24 -22.90 -2.66
N GLY A 425 38.14 -23.63 -2.47
CA GLY A 425 38.08 -24.74 -1.50
C GLY A 425 37.68 -24.32 -0.08
N ALA A 426 37.56 -23.04 0.22
CA ALA A 426 36.90 -22.60 1.45
C ALA A 426 35.43 -22.98 1.45
N PRO A 427 34.79 -23.36 2.56
CA PRO A 427 33.38 -23.82 2.60
C PRO A 427 32.42 -22.86 1.90
N MET A 428 32.57 -21.57 2.10
CA MET A 428 31.74 -20.54 1.48
C MET A 428 31.89 -20.49 -0.05
N SER A 429 33.15 -20.50 -0.55
CA SER A 429 33.43 -20.52 -2.01
C SER A 429 32.90 -21.80 -2.66
N VAL A 430 33.01 -22.94 -1.97
CA VAL A 430 32.45 -24.23 -2.45
C VAL A 430 30.92 -24.16 -2.50
N ALA A 431 30.27 -23.62 -1.47
CA ALA A 431 28.81 -23.46 -1.43
C ALA A 431 28.28 -22.56 -2.54
N LEU A 432 28.95 -21.42 -2.79
CA LEU A 432 28.62 -20.52 -3.88
C LEU A 432 28.73 -21.18 -5.26
N ALA A 433 29.87 -21.87 -5.52
CA ALA A 433 30.11 -22.52 -6.78
C ALA A 433 29.16 -23.70 -7.02
N ALA A 434 28.79 -24.42 -5.96
CA ALA A 434 27.94 -25.60 -6.04
C ALA A 434 26.43 -25.26 -6.04
N GLY A 435 26.07 -24.09 -5.50
CA GLY A 435 24.68 -23.68 -5.35
C GLY A 435 23.88 -24.45 -4.29
N HIS A 436 24.55 -25.10 -3.36
CA HIS A 436 23.94 -25.85 -2.25
C HIS A 436 24.72 -25.66 -0.95
N ALA A 437 24.12 -26.06 0.17
CA ALA A 437 24.75 -25.93 1.46
C ALA A 437 26.00 -26.81 1.61
N VAL A 438 26.95 -26.33 2.42
CA VAL A 438 28.19 -27.04 2.75
C VAL A 438 28.36 -27.03 4.26
N VAL A 439 28.63 -28.23 4.81
CA VAL A 439 28.96 -28.42 6.22
C VAL A 439 30.45 -28.59 6.39
N GLN A 440 31.03 -27.85 7.33
CA GLN A 440 32.39 -28.02 7.83
C GLN A 440 32.30 -28.41 9.31
N PRO A 441 32.33 -29.72 9.65
CA PRO A 441 32.15 -30.19 11.00
C PRO A 441 33.31 -29.79 11.92
N GLU A 442 34.53 -29.70 11.39
CA GLU A 442 35.75 -29.36 12.14
C GLU A 442 36.48 -28.19 11.43
N LEU A 443 36.29 -26.97 11.94
CA LEU A 443 36.91 -25.77 11.38
C LEU A 443 38.43 -25.77 11.49
N ALA A 444 38.96 -26.37 12.54
CA ALA A 444 40.41 -26.47 12.74
C ALA A 444 41.11 -27.26 11.63
N ALA A 445 40.41 -28.20 10.98
CA ALA A 445 40.91 -29.00 9.85
C ALA A 445 40.76 -28.31 8.49
N ALA A 446 39.98 -27.22 8.40
CA ALA A 446 39.65 -26.51 7.14
C ALA A 446 40.78 -25.55 6.73
N GLU A 447 41.81 -26.06 6.03
CA GLU A 447 43.00 -25.25 5.64
C GLU A 447 42.62 -24.07 4.74
N ALA A 448 41.74 -24.26 3.77
CA ALA A 448 41.30 -23.20 2.85
C ALA A 448 40.51 -22.08 3.56
N TRP A 449 39.69 -22.42 4.57
CA TRP A 449 38.98 -21.42 5.38
C TRP A 449 39.96 -20.61 6.25
N ARG A 450 40.98 -21.29 6.85
CA ARG A 450 42.00 -20.60 7.60
C ARG A 450 42.90 -19.70 6.74
N ALA A 451 43.08 -20.06 5.48
CA ALA A 451 43.87 -19.29 4.53
C ALA A 451 43.16 -18.02 4.05
N GLN A 452 41.84 -18.00 4.12
CA GLN A 452 41.03 -16.86 3.69
C GLN A 452 41.21 -15.61 4.56
N ASP A 453 41.23 -15.82 5.88
CA ASP A 453 41.54 -14.80 6.89
C ASP A 453 42.29 -15.47 8.05
N PRO A 454 43.61 -15.57 8.01
CA PRO A 454 44.38 -16.30 9.00
C PRO A 454 44.26 -15.74 10.43
N GLU A 455 44.14 -14.42 10.55
CA GLU A 455 44.00 -13.74 11.85
C GLU A 455 42.60 -13.93 12.44
N GLY A 456 41.56 -13.68 11.66
CA GLY A 456 40.17 -13.90 12.07
C GLY A 456 39.87 -15.37 12.35
N ALA A 457 40.42 -16.29 11.54
CA ALA A 457 40.30 -17.74 11.78
C ALA A 457 40.95 -18.15 13.12
N ALA A 458 42.14 -17.60 13.43
CA ALA A 458 42.76 -17.87 14.71
C ALA A 458 41.96 -17.34 15.91
N GLN A 459 41.39 -16.15 15.78
CA GLN A 459 40.48 -15.56 16.78
C GLN A 459 39.20 -16.37 16.94
N ALA A 460 38.58 -16.82 15.85
CA ALA A 460 37.37 -17.63 15.87
C ALA A 460 37.59 -18.99 16.56
N LEU A 461 38.72 -19.68 16.26
CA LEU A 461 39.06 -20.92 16.90
C LEU A 461 39.40 -20.72 18.39
N ALA A 462 40.14 -19.65 18.75
CA ALA A 462 40.41 -19.31 20.14
C ALA A 462 39.14 -18.95 20.93
N TYR A 463 38.15 -18.41 20.28
CA TYR A 463 36.83 -18.10 20.86
C TYR A 463 36.01 -19.37 21.13
N GLY A 464 36.31 -20.48 20.48
CA GLY A 464 35.64 -21.77 20.61
C GLY A 464 34.79 -22.16 19.41
N MET A 465 34.78 -21.36 18.32
CA MET A 465 34.09 -21.75 17.09
C MET A 465 34.73 -23.00 16.48
N HIS A 466 33.97 -24.09 16.37
CA HIS A 466 34.51 -25.38 15.95
C HIS A 466 33.82 -25.98 14.72
N SER A 467 32.58 -25.57 14.43
CA SER A 467 31.79 -26.08 13.30
C SER A 467 31.06 -24.97 12.57
N LEU A 468 30.99 -25.09 11.23
CA LEU A 468 30.36 -24.13 10.32
C LEU A 468 29.41 -24.85 9.36
N LEU A 469 28.27 -24.25 9.10
CA LEU A 469 27.37 -24.60 8.02
C LEU A 469 27.10 -23.34 7.21
N THR A 470 27.37 -23.38 5.91
CA THR A 470 27.20 -22.26 4.99
C THR A 470 26.19 -22.60 3.91
N VAL A 471 25.27 -21.68 3.61
CA VAL A 471 24.16 -21.89 2.67
C VAL A 471 24.04 -20.69 1.75
N PRO A 472 24.07 -20.87 0.42
CA PRO A 472 23.79 -19.79 -0.52
C PRO A 472 22.28 -19.42 -0.48
N LEU A 473 21.98 -18.15 -0.48
CA LEU A 473 20.62 -17.62 -0.55
C LEU A 473 20.22 -17.55 -2.03
N LEU A 474 19.47 -18.54 -2.47
CA LEU A 474 19.08 -18.69 -3.87
C LEU A 474 17.56 -18.42 -4.03
N ALA A 475 17.23 -17.48 -4.89
CA ALA A 475 15.85 -17.28 -5.32
C ALA A 475 15.77 -17.28 -6.85
N ARG A 476 14.86 -18.08 -7.41
CA ARG A 476 14.64 -18.20 -8.87
C ARG A 476 15.91 -18.52 -9.66
N GLY A 477 16.84 -19.26 -9.07
CA GLY A 477 18.10 -19.65 -9.69
C GLY A 477 19.20 -18.57 -9.64
N VAL A 478 18.98 -17.47 -8.95
CA VAL A 478 19.95 -16.37 -8.78
C VAL A 478 20.45 -16.36 -7.34
N VAL A 479 21.77 -16.22 -7.17
CA VAL A 479 22.42 -16.05 -5.86
C VAL A 479 22.19 -14.61 -5.39
N LEU A 480 21.57 -14.45 -4.21
CA LEU A 480 21.36 -13.15 -3.56
C LEU A 480 22.47 -12.85 -2.53
N GLY A 481 23.01 -13.88 -1.94
CA GLY A 481 23.96 -13.80 -0.85
C GLY A 481 24.21 -15.15 -0.22
N MET A 482 24.62 -15.15 1.04
CA MET A 482 24.95 -16.33 1.83
C MET A 482 24.48 -16.19 3.28
N ALA A 483 24.10 -17.28 3.90
CA ALA A 483 23.90 -17.41 5.33
C ALA A 483 24.93 -18.38 5.91
N ASN A 484 25.59 -17.99 7.00
CA ASN A 484 26.59 -18.79 7.70
C ASN A 484 26.16 -19.02 9.14
N PHE A 485 26.15 -20.28 9.57
CA PHE A 485 25.77 -20.73 10.91
C PHE A 485 26.96 -21.33 11.60
N TRP A 486 27.19 -20.92 12.85
CA TRP A 486 28.40 -21.27 13.61
C TRP A 486 28.04 -21.93 14.92
N ARG A 487 28.78 -22.96 15.32
CA ARG A 487 28.73 -23.56 16.66
C ARG A 487 30.02 -23.31 17.45
N ALA A 488 29.86 -22.87 18.69
CA ALA A 488 30.92 -22.60 19.63
C ALA A 488 30.61 -23.18 21.03
N ASP A 489 29.39 -22.95 21.52
CA ASP A 489 28.89 -23.43 22.82
C ASP A 489 28.15 -24.77 22.71
N THR A 490 27.51 -25.05 21.58
CA THR A 490 26.87 -26.33 21.29
C THR A 490 27.96 -27.37 20.96
N PRO A 491 28.16 -28.47 21.79
CA PRO A 491 29.30 -29.36 21.62
C PRO A 491 29.29 -30.22 20.35
N GLU A 492 28.07 -30.57 19.87
CA GLU A 492 27.87 -31.38 18.68
C GLU A 492 28.13 -30.56 17.41
N PRO A 493 28.98 -31.02 16.48
CA PRO A 493 29.17 -30.33 15.19
C PRO A 493 27.91 -30.43 14.33
N PHE A 494 27.79 -29.56 13.31
CA PHE A 494 26.75 -29.68 12.30
C PHE A 494 26.91 -30.99 11.51
N GLY A 495 25.76 -31.61 11.17
CA GLY A 495 25.69 -32.86 10.41
C GLY A 495 24.73 -32.76 9.22
N ASP A 496 24.56 -33.87 8.49
CA ASP A 496 23.76 -33.94 7.26
C ASP A 496 22.27 -33.57 7.48
N GLU A 497 21.73 -33.86 8.66
CA GLU A 497 20.36 -33.47 9.02
C GLU A 497 20.22 -31.96 9.23
N ASP A 498 21.27 -31.28 9.70
CA ASP A 498 21.29 -29.82 9.88
C ASP A 498 21.38 -29.11 8.53
N LEU A 499 22.06 -29.76 7.55
CA LEU A 499 22.20 -29.24 6.20
C LEU A 499 20.83 -29.06 5.52
N SER A 500 19.99 -30.09 5.48
CA SER A 500 18.65 -30.00 4.88
C SER A 500 17.76 -28.96 5.58
N PHE A 501 17.90 -28.84 6.92
CA PHE A 501 17.17 -27.83 7.68
C PHE A 501 17.61 -26.41 7.34
N ALA A 502 18.93 -26.19 7.23
CA ALA A 502 19.50 -24.89 6.87
C ALA A 502 19.11 -24.46 5.45
N GLU A 503 19.10 -25.42 4.49
CA GLU A 503 18.64 -25.15 3.12
C GLU A 503 17.18 -24.71 3.07
N GLU A 504 16.29 -25.36 3.82
CA GLU A 504 14.86 -24.96 3.90
C GLU A 504 14.71 -23.57 4.54
N LEU A 505 15.47 -23.27 5.62
CA LEU A 505 15.44 -21.97 6.27
C LEU A 505 15.96 -20.87 5.33
N ALA A 506 17.09 -21.12 4.66
CA ALA A 506 17.71 -20.21 3.71
C ALA A 506 16.83 -19.98 2.48
N ALA A 507 16.16 -21.02 1.96
CA ALA A 507 15.26 -20.90 0.82
C ALA A 507 14.08 -19.97 1.13
N ARG A 508 13.50 -20.04 2.32
CA ARG A 508 12.43 -19.14 2.76
C ARG A 508 12.91 -17.70 2.86
N ALA A 509 14.07 -17.50 3.50
CA ALA A 509 14.68 -16.19 3.61
C ALA A 509 15.04 -15.61 2.23
N ALA A 510 15.60 -16.42 1.34
CA ALA A 510 15.94 -15.99 -0.01
C ALA A 510 14.70 -15.50 -0.81
N VAL A 511 13.56 -16.19 -0.70
CA VAL A 511 12.31 -15.76 -1.33
C VAL A 511 11.83 -14.43 -0.72
N ALA A 512 11.89 -14.29 0.61
CA ALA A 512 11.48 -13.05 1.28
C ALA A 512 12.42 -11.88 0.92
N ILE A 513 13.74 -12.11 0.86
CA ILE A 513 14.74 -11.13 0.43
C ILE A 513 14.53 -10.74 -1.05
N ASP A 514 14.25 -11.69 -1.95
CA ASP A 514 13.97 -11.37 -3.36
C ASP A 514 12.69 -10.55 -3.52
N ASN A 515 11.66 -10.84 -2.73
CA ASN A 515 10.43 -10.04 -2.71
C ASN A 515 10.71 -8.62 -2.20
N ALA A 516 11.45 -8.47 -1.10
CA ALA A 516 11.84 -7.17 -0.57
C ALA A 516 12.70 -6.38 -1.57
N ARG A 517 13.68 -7.03 -2.22
CA ARG A 517 14.53 -6.44 -3.26
C ARG A 517 13.71 -5.92 -4.43
N ARG A 518 12.76 -6.73 -4.93
CA ARG A 518 11.86 -6.34 -6.03
C ARG A 518 10.99 -5.16 -5.65
N PHE A 519 10.44 -5.19 -4.46
CA PHE A 519 9.66 -4.07 -3.93
C PHE A 519 10.52 -2.79 -3.87
N THR A 520 11.75 -2.88 -3.34
CA THR A 520 12.69 -1.76 -3.30
C THR A 520 12.98 -1.21 -4.70
N ARG A 521 13.19 -2.10 -5.69
CA ARG A 521 13.42 -1.71 -7.09
C ARG A 521 12.20 -1.01 -7.70
N GLU A 522 11.03 -1.62 -7.57
CA GLU A 522 9.77 -1.06 -8.10
C GLU A 522 9.49 0.30 -7.47
N HIS A 523 9.68 0.41 -6.15
CA HIS A 523 9.51 1.67 -5.44
C HIS A 523 10.52 2.73 -5.90
N ALA A 524 11.80 2.38 -6.03
CA ALA A 524 12.83 3.30 -6.51
C ALA A 524 12.58 3.77 -7.95
N MET A 525 12.15 2.85 -8.85
CA MET A 525 11.76 3.20 -10.21
C MET A 525 10.58 4.17 -10.22
N ALA A 526 9.57 3.89 -9.42
CA ALA A 526 8.37 4.69 -9.35
C ALA A 526 8.64 6.09 -8.78
N VAL A 527 9.45 6.21 -7.71
CA VAL A 527 9.92 7.50 -7.17
C VAL A 527 10.77 8.25 -8.19
N THR A 528 11.62 7.55 -8.96
CA THR A 528 12.44 8.17 -10.02
C THR A 528 11.56 8.70 -11.14
N LEU A 529 10.55 7.93 -11.56
CA LEU A 529 9.59 8.37 -12.57
C LEU A 529 8.83 9.60 -12.08
N GLN A 530 8.26 9.57 -10.88
CA GLN A 530 7.54 10.69 -10.28
C GLN A 530 8.40 11.96 -10.23
N ARG A 531 9.65 11.84 -9.74
CA ARG A 531 10.60 12.97 -9.74
C ARG A 531 10.92 13.49 -11.13
N SER A 532 10.91 12.64 -12.15
CA SER A 532 11.12 13.06 -13.54
C SER A 532 9.95 13.82 -14.13
N LEU A 533 8.76 13.59 -13.59
CA LEU A 533 7.52 14.25 -13.98
C LEU A 533 7.30 15.60 -13.28
N LEU A 534 8.00 15.87 -12.18
CA LEU A 534 7.96 17.16 -11.46
C LEU A 534 8.95 18.16 -12.06
N PRO A 535 8.75 19.48 -11.86
CA PRO A 535 9.67 20.49 -12.35
C PRO A 535 11.03 20.35 -11.66
N ARG A 536 12.09 20.16 -12.43
CA ARG A 536 13.47 20.10 -11.91
C ARG A 536 14.02 21.48 -11.54
N VAL A 537 13.62 22.48 -12.28
CA VAL A 537 13.98 23.89 -12.09
C VAL A 537 12.72 24.69 -12.41
N LEU A 538 12.35 25.58 -11.53
CA LEU A 538 11.25 26.50 -11.81
C LEU A 538 11.73 27.52 -12.85
N PRO A 539 10.88 27.86 -13.82
CA PRO A 539 11.23 28.87 -14.83
C PRO A 539 11.47 30.21 -14.17
N ASP A 540 12.42 30.93 -14.73
CA ASP A 540 12.74 32.25 -14.26
C ASP A 540 11.62 33.23 -14.63
N GLN A 541 11.09 33.93 -13.64
CA GLN A 541 9.99 34.88 -13.74
C GLN A 541 10.13 35.98 -12.65
N SER A 542 9.49 37.14 -12.87
CA SER A 542 9.64 38.35 -12.04
C SER A 542 8.45 38.56 -11.09
N ALA A 543 7.29 37.98 -11.40
CA ALA A 543 6.01 38.26 -10.74
C ALA A 543 5.97 37.80 -9.28
N VAL A 544 6.66 36.71 -8.94
CA VAL A 544 6.70 36.16 -7.59
C VAL A 544 8.06 35.63 -7.21
N GLU A 545 8.37 35.60 -5.91
CA GLU A 545 9.47 34.79 -5.36
C GLU A 545 8.91 33.50 -4.83
N VAL A 546 9.48 32.34 -5.27
CA VAL A 546 8.89 31.05 -5.03
C VAL A 546 9.83 30.14 -4.27
N ALA A 547 9.27 29.42 -3.28
CA ALA A 547 9.89 28.25 -2.69
C ALA A 547 8.89 27.08 -2.71
N TYR A 548 9.41 25.89 -2.81
CA TYR A 548 8.56 24.69 -2.81
C TYR A 548 9.19 23.52 -2.05
N ARG A 549 8.35 22.59 -1.63
CA ARG A 549 8.76 21.30 -1.10
C ARG A 549 7.86 20.22 -1.67
N TYR A 550 8.48 19.10 -1.98
CA TYR A 550 7.80 17.88 -2.39
C TYR A 550 8.35 16.72 -1.59
N LEU A 551 7.49 16.02 -0.88
CA LEU A 551 7.83 14.89 -0.01
C LEU A 551 6.96 13.70 -0.40
N PRO A 552 7.56 12.64 -0.97
CA PRO A 552 6.79 11.44 -1.31
C PRO A 552 6.39 10.67 -0.05
N ALA A 553 5.23 10.02 -0.10
CA ALA A 553 4.76 9.10 0.93
C ALA A 553 5.68 7.88 1.05
N LYS A 554 5.80 7.32 2.28
CA LYS A 554 6.57 6.08 2.49
C LYS A 554 5.97 4.85 1.80
N ALA A 555 4.66 4.83 1.64
CA ALA A 555 3.91 3.65 1.17
C ALA A 555 3.78 3.53 -0.35
N GLY A 556 4.21 4.52 -1.13
CA GLY A 556 4.01 4.46 -2.58
C GLY A 556 4.44 5.69 -3.34
N VAL A 557 4.11 5.73 -4.59
CA VAL A 557 4.23 6.86 -5.50
C VAL A 557 2.86 7.52 -5.56
N GLY A 558 2.77 8.77 -5.20
CA GLY A 558 1.51 9.50 -5.16
C GLY A 558 1.17 10.27 -6.43
N GLY A 559 0.03 10.93 -6.37
CA GLY A 559 -0.55 11.72 -7.45
C GLY A 559 -0.30 13.23 -7.37
N ASP A 560 0.38 13.69 -6.33
CA ASP A 560 0.59 15.13 -6.08
C ASP A 560 1.50 15.78 -7.10
N TRP A 561 1.17 16.99 -7.50
CA TRP A 561 2.05 17.82 -8.31
C TRP A 561 1.88 19.30 -8.00
N PHE A 562 2.87 20.08 -8.43
CA PHE A 562 2.82 21.53 -8.46
C PHE A 562 3.51 22.04 -9.72
N ASP A 563 3.20 23.26 -10.15
CA ASP A 563 3.91 23.93 -11.22
C ASP A 563 3.85 25.46 -11.05
N VAL A 564 4.82 26.14 -11.67
CA VAL A 564 4.90 27.58 -11.78
C VAL A 564 5.14 27.92 -13.25
N ILE A 565 4.16 28.50 -13.90
CA ILE A 565 4.15 28.65 -15.36
C ILE A 565 4.13 30.13 -15.71
N PRO A 566 5.21 30.68 -16.30
CA PRO A 566 5.19 32.02 -16.82
C PRO A 566 4.15 32.17 -17.93
N LEU A 567 3.29 33.13 -17.77
CA LEU A 567 2.25 33.48 -18.73
C LEU A 567 2.58 34.76 -19.48
N PRO A 568 1.97 35.02 -20.64
CA PRO A 568 2.09 36.25 -21.33
C PRO A 568 1.67 37.47 -20.47
N GLY A 569 2.28 38.65 -20.70
CA GLY A 569 1.93 39.88 -20.00
C GLY A 569 2.52 39.96 -18.58
N ALA A 570 3.72 39.41 -18.34
CA ALA A 570 4.40 39.32 -17.04
C ALA A 570 3.65 38.56 -15.96
N ARG A 571 2.58 37.83 -16.29
CA ARG A 571 1.76 37.07 -15.38
C ARG A 571 2.40 35.70 -15.09
N VAL A 572 1.97 35.10 -14.02
CA VAL A 572 2.40 33.74 -13.63
C VAL A 572 1.20 32.92 -13.20
N ALA A 573 1.16 31.66 -13.62
CA ALA A 573 0.25 30.67 -13.08
C ALA A 573 0.96 29.86 -12.00
N LEU A 574 0.24 29.62 -10.91
CA LEU A 574 0.62 28.77 -9.79
C LEU A 574 -0.39 27.61 -9.75
N VAL A 575 0.11 26.39 -9.69
CA VAL A 575 -0.69 25.19 -9.78
C VAL A 575 -0.31 24.21 -8.70
N VAL A 576 -1.30 23.63 -8.06
CA VAL A 576 -1.16 22.48 -7.18
C VAL A 576 -2.33 21.53 -7.46
N GLY A 577 -2.08 20.23 -7.44
CA GLY A 577 -3.11 19.25 -7.62
C GLY A 577 -2.72 17.90 -7.07
N ASP A 578 -3.71 17.02 -6.98
CA ASP A 578 -3.56 15.65 -6.52
C ASP A 578 -4.46 14.70 -7.33
N VAL A 579 -3.94 13.52 -7.69
CA VAL A 579 -4.66 12.45 -8.37
C VAL A 579 -5.06 11.39 -7.34
N VAL A 580 -6.34 11.09 -7.27
CA VAL A 580 -6.89 10.09 -6.33
C VAL A 580 -6.20 8.75 -6.50
N GLY A 581 -5.68 8.21 -5.38
CA GLY A 581 -5.00 6.93 -5.33
C GLY A 581 -3.48 7.05 -5.35
N HIS A 582 -2.79 5.91 -5.40
CA HIS A 582 -1.34 5.85 -5.34
C HIS A 582 -0.77 4.81 -6.32
N GLY A 583 0.51 4.91 -6.59
CA GLY A 583 1.23 4.01 -7.47
C GLY A 583 1.48 4.56 -8.86
N LEU A 584 1.98 3.69 -9.74
CA LEU A 584 2.43 4.07 -11.07
C LEU A 584 1.32 4.71 -11.92
N HIS A 585 0.07 4.26 -11.73
CA HIS A 585 -1.09 4.78 -12.46
C HIS A 585 -1.40 6.24 -12.08
N ALA A 586 -1.44 6.56 -10.77
CA ALA A 586 -1.63 7.91 -10.29
C ALA A 586 -0.52 8.85 -10.80
N ALA A 587 0.75 8.42 -10.72
CA ALA A 587 1.88 9.19 -11.25
C ALA A 587 1.80 9.42 -12.77
N ALA A 588 1.39 8.42 -13.55
CA ALA A 588 1.22 8.56 -14.99
C ALA A 588 0.10 9.55 -15.35
N THR A 589 -1.03 9.49 -14.64
CA THR A 589 -2.14 10.44 -14.79
C THR A 589 -1.72 11.85 -14.37
N MET A 590 -1.03 12.01 -13.24
CA MET A 590 -0.43 13.26 -12.78
C MET A 590 0.45 13.88 -13.87
N GLY A 591 1.34 13.09 -14.47
CA GLY A 591 2.21 13.56 -15.54
C GLY A 591 1.45 14.04 -16.79
N ARG A 592 0.34 13.35 -17.16
CA ARG A 592 -0.55 13.76 -18.26
C ARG A 592 -1.27 15.06 -17.91
N LEU A 593 -1.84 15.18 -16.71
CA LEU A 593 -2.55 16.37 -16.25
C LEU A 593 -1.62 17.58 -16.17
N ARG A 594 -0.45 17.42 -15.56
CA ARG A 594 0.54 18.49 -15.50
C ARG A 594 0.96 18.98 -16.89
N THR A 595 1.21 18.05 -17.83
CA THR A 595 1.53 18.40 -19.23
C THR A 595 0.38 19.12 -19.90
N ALA A 596 -0.86 18.70 -19.66
CA ALA A 596 -2.06 19.35 -20.17
C ALA A 596 -2.21 20.76 -19.60
N VAL A 597 -2.04 20.94 -18.29
CA VAL A 597 -2.05 22.26 -17.63
C VAL A 597 -1.02 23.18 -18.29
N HIS A 598 0.21 22.72 -18.48
CA HIS A 598 1.25 23.52 -19.12
C HIS A 598 0.86 23.94 -20.55
N ASN A 599 0.34 22.98 -21.34
CA ASN A 599 -0.09 23.27 -22.72
C ASN A 599 -1.29 24.22 -22.77
N PHE A 600 -2.32 24.01 -21.93
CA PHE A 600 -3.48 24.91 -21.89
C PHE A 600 -3.12 26.31 -21.37
N SER A 601 -2.17 26.39 -20.42
CA SER A 601 -1.64 27.68 -19.95
C SER A 601 -1.01 28.51 -21.09
N THR A 602 -0.40 27.86 -22.10
CA THR A 602 0.17 28.58 -23.26
C THR A 602 -0.91 29.18 -24.16
N LEU A 603 -2.17 28.69 -24.08
CA LEU A 603 -3.31 29.25 -24.81
C LEU A 603 -3.88 30.50 -24.13
N ASP A 604 -3.36 30.86 -22.96
CA ASP A 604 -3.77 32.05 -22.20
C ASP A 604 -5.27 32.09 -21.86
N VAL A 605 -5.87 30.92 -21.61
CA VAL A 605 -7.27 30.76 -21.22
C VAL A 605 -7.49 31.10 -19.76
N PRO A 606 -8.71 31.55 -19.37
CA PRO A 606 -9.07 31.77 -17.95
C PRO A 606 -9.00 30.48 -17.11
N PRO A 607 -8.81 30.59 -15.76
CA PRO A 607 -8.70 29.42 -14.89
C PRO A 607 -9.88 28.45 -14.92
N ASP A 608 -11.10 28.95 -15.01
CA ASP A 608 -12.35 28.18 -15.14
C ASP A 608 -12.39 27.36 -16.44
N GLU A 609 -12.02 27.97 -17.57
CA GLU A 609 -11.97 27.30 -18.88
C GLU A 609 -10.85 26.24 -18.90
N LEU A 610 -9.68 26.53 -18.31
CA LEU A 610 -8.58 25.58 -18.20
C LEU A 610 -9.00 24.33 -17.41
N LEU A 611 -9.66 24.52 -16.26
CA LEU A 611 -10.17 23.39 -15.46
C LEU A 611 -11.24 22.59 -16.22
N GLY A 612 -12.10 23.26 -17.01
CA GLY A 612 -13.07 22.57 -17.88
C GLY A 612 -12.39 21.66 -18.91
N HIS A 613 -11.32 22.14 -19.56
CA HIS A 613 -10.53 21.31 -20.48
C HIS A 613 -9.82 20.13 -19.79
N LEU A 614 -9.37 20.33 -18.53
CA LEU A 614 -8.77 19.26 -17.75
C LEU A 614 -9.81 18.21 -17.36
N ASP A 615 -11.01 18.61 -16.99
CA ASP A 615 -12.11 17.71 -16.65
C ASP A 615 -12.49 16.81 -17.83
N GLU A 616 -12.67 17.39 -19.02
CA GLU A 616 -12.88 16.62 -20.25
C GLU A 616 -11.74 15.64 -20.54
N LEU A 617 -10.48 16.06 -20.32
CA LEU A 617 -9.32 15.20 -20.54
C LEU A 617 -9.32 14.03 -19.57
N THR A 618 -9.60 14.30 -18.29
CA THR A 618 -9.64 13.27 -17.22
C THR A 618 -10.72 12.24 -17.54
N GLY A 619 -11.92 12.67 -17.89
CA GLY A 619 -13.01 11.78 -18.31
C GLY A 619 -12.66 10.91 -19.53
N ARG A 620 -11.89 11.44 -20.49
CA ARG A 620 -11.43 10.65 -21.65
C ARG A 620 -10.33 9.66 -21.33
N ILE A 621 -9.49 9.93 -20.34
CA ILE A 621 -8.46 9.00 -19.85
C ILE A 621 -9.16 7.79 -19.23
N ASP A 622 -10.15 8.02 -18.38
CA ASP A 622 -10.92 6.99 -17.67
C ASP A 622 -11.67 6.06 -18.65
N HIS A 623 -12.35 6.62 -19.65
CA HIS A 623 -13.06 5.83 -20.67
C HIS A 623 -12.15 4.92 -21.51
N ARG A 624 -10.94 5.34 -21.86
CA ARG A 624 -10.01 4.54 -22.68
C ARG A 624 -9.38 3.38 -21.91
N GLU A 625 -9.23 3.52 -20.60
CA GLU A 625 -8.66 2.47 -19.74
C GLU A 625 -9.70 1.42 -19.35
N THR A 626 -10.98 1.77 -19.37
CA THR A 626 -12.11 0.84 -19.12
C THR A 626 -12.45 -0.04 -20.33
N GLU A 627 -12.10 0.36 -21.57
CA GLU A 627 -12.41 -0.39 -22.81
C GLU A 627 -11.40 -1.50 -23.14
N GLY A 628 -10.27 -1.61 -22.44
CA GLY A 628 -9.24 -2.65 -22.69
C GLY A 628 -9.46 -3.90 -21.84
N PRO A 629 -9.61 -5.12 -22.42
CA PRO A 629 -9.55 -6.36 -21.62
C PRO A 629 -8.12 -6.59 -21.14
N ASP A 630 -7.94 -6.91 -19.84
CA ASP A 630 -6.65 -7.41 -19.35
C ASP A 630 -6.27 -8.68 -20.10
N ALA A 631 -4.95 -9.01 -20.08
CA ALA A 631 -4.40 -10.24 -20.65
C ALA A 631 -5.01 -11.53 -20.06
N GLU A 632 -5.81 -11.44 -19.00
CA GLU A 632 -6.53 -12.54 -18.33
C GLU A 632 -8.07 -12.49 -18.47
N GLY A 633 -8.63 -11.53 -19.24
CA GLY A 633 -10.07 -11.43 -19.51
C GLY A 633 -10.93 -11.04 -18.29
N ARG A 634 -10.33 -10.50 -17.22
CA ARG A 634 -11.07 -9.90 -16.09
C ARG A 634 -11.30 -8.42 -16.38
N ARG A 635 -12.52 -7.94 -16.14
CA ARG A 635 -12.78 -6.49 -16.10
C ARG A 635 -12.01 -5.93 -14.91
N ARG A 636 -11.14 -4.94 -15.15
CA ARG A 636 -10.56 -4.15 -14.07
C ARG A 636 -11.69 -3.57 -13.22
N GLU A 637 -11.54 -3.63 -11.90
CA GLU A 637 -12.44 -2.91 -11.00
C GLU A 637 -12.37 -1.43 -11.37
N GLU A 638 -13.53 -0.84 -11.63
CA GLU A 638 -13.74 0.55 -12.03
C GLU A 638 -13.25 1.47 -10.90
N GLY A 639 -12.00 1.88 -10.97
CA GLY A 639 -11.51 3.01 -10.20
C GLY A 639 -11.78 4.28 -10.99
N ILE A 640 -12.67 5.15 -10.53
CA ILE A 640 -12.85 6.49 -11.10
C ILE A 640 -11.52 7.22 -10.91
N THR A 641 -10.86 7.59 -12.01
CA THR A 641 -9.64 8.40 -11.98
C THR A 641 -10.02 9.85 -11.70
N GLY A 642 -10.25 10.20 -10.45
CA GLY A 642 -10.50 11.58 -10.04
C GLY A 642 -9.19 12.33 -9.78
N ALA A 643 -9.20 13.64 -9.95
CA ALA A 643 -8.09 14.49 -9.53
C ALA A 643 -8.62 15.80 -8.94
N THR A 644 -7.87 16.37 -8.00
CA THR A 644 -8.12 17.73 -7.53
C THR A 644 -7.08 18.68 -8.12
N CYS A 645 -7.47 19.91 -8.42
CA CYS A 645 -6.57 20.89 -8.99
C CYS A 645 -6.95 22.31 -8.57
N LEU A 646 -5.99 23.07 -8.11
CA LEU A 646 -6.10 24.51 -7.90
C LEU A 646 -5.20 25.24 -8.89
N TYR A 647 -5.77 26.14 -9.68
CA TYR A 647 -5.07 26.94 -10.66
C TYR A 647 -5.26 28.42 -10.39
N ALA A 648 -4.17 29.15 -10.17
CA ALA A 648 -4.17 30.56 -9.81
C ALA A 648 -3.30 31.37 -10.79
N ILE A 649 -3.85 32.42 -11.38
CA ILE A 649 -3.11 33.38 -12.24
C ILE A 649 -2.89 34.66 -11.45
N TYR A 650 -1.62 35.04 -11.22
CA TYR A 650 -1.24 36.30 -10.63
C TYR A 650 -0.75 37.29 -11.71
N ASP A 651 -1.31 38.50 -11.69
CA ASP A 651 -0.93 39.63 -12.54
C ASP A 651 -0.19 40.69 -11.71
N PRO A 652 1.13 40.82 -11.87
CA PRO A 652 1.94 41.79 -11.10
C PRO A 652 1.67 43.24 -11.46
N ALA A 653 1.09 43.51 -12.64
CA ALA A 653 0.77 44.88 -13.03
C ALA A 653 -0.46 45.44 -12.31
N SER A 654 -1.40 44.54 -11.93
CA SER A 654 -2.63 44.94 -11.23
C SER A 654 -2.69 44.47 -9.77
N GLY A 655 -1.80 43.57 -9.36
CA GLY A 655 -1.86 42.91 -8.04
C GLY A 655 -3.06 41.98 -7.89
N ARG A 656 -3.71 41.55 -8.98
CA ARG A 656 -4.84 40.62 -8.98
C ARG A 656 -4.37 39.20 -9.12
N CYS A 657 -5.01 38.32 -8.36
CA CYS A 657 -4.90 36.89 -8.49
C CYS A 657 -6.27 36.29 -8.77
N THR A 658 -6.41 35.60 -9.91
CA THR A 658 -7.65 34.91 -10.29
C THR A 658 -7.44 33.43 -10.04
N VAL A 659 -8.30 32.84 -9.19
CA VAL A 659 -8.15 31.45 -8.72
C VAL A 659 -9.41 30.67 -9.10
N ALA A 660 -9.20 29.44 -9.57
CA ALA A 660 -10.26 28.44 -9.70
C ALA A 660 -9.81 27.13 -9.03
N SER A 661 -10.75 26.40 -8.43
CA SER A 661 -10.50 25.12 -7.77
C SER A 661 -11.40 24.04 -8.32
N ALA A 662 -10.82 22.87 -8.58
CA ALA A 662 -11.53 21.64 -8.90
C ALA A 662 -11.38 20.69 -7.70
N GLY A 663 -12.19 20.85 -6.65
CA GLY A 663 -12.19 20.00 -5.45
C GLY A 663 -10.92 20.08 -4.58
N HIS A 664 -10.00 21.00 -4.87
CA HIS A 664 -8.72 21.12 -4.17
C HIS A 664 -8.83 22.07 -2.98
N PRO A 665 -8.09 21.85 -1.86
CA PRO A 665 -8.04 22.78 -0.74
C PRO A 665 -7.67 24.20 -1.18
N GLY A 666 -8.36 25.21 -0.64
CA GLY A 666 -8.08 26.61 -0.91
C GLY A 666 -6.71 27.04 -0.38
N PRO A 667 -6.08 28.06 -0.99
CA PRO A 667 -4.76 28.53 -0.58
C PRO A 667 -4.84 29.29 0.75
N ALA A 668 -3.74 29.30 1.51
CA ALA A 668 -3.58 30.25 2.59
C ALA A 668 -2.96 31.56 2.03
N LEU A 669 -3.57 32.69 2.36
CA LEU A 669 -3.09 34.02 2.02
C LEU A 669 -2.46 34.66 3.26
N VAL A 670 -1.18 35.05 3.16
CA VAL A 670 -0.46 35.76 4.22
C VAL A 670 -0.22 37.17 3.74
N GLY A 671 -0.84 38.15 4.42
CA GLY A 671 -0.62 39.57 4.16
C GLY A 671 0.79 40.01 4.56
N PRO A 672 1.26 41.15 4.03
CA PRO A 672 2.55 41.71 4.44
C PRO A 672 2.59 42.10 5.94
N ASP A 673 1.42 42.26 6.59
CA ASP A 673 1.26 42.49 8.02
C ASP A 673 1.31 41.18 8.85
N GLY A 674 1.45 40.01 8.23
CA GLY A 674 1.44 38.70 8.87
C GLY A 674 0.04 38.15 9.16
N ARG A 675 -1.02 38.80 8.71
CA ARG A 675 -2.37 38.27 8.82
C ARG A 675 -2.57 37.10 7.88
N VAL A 676 -3.07 35.99 8.40
CA VAL A 676 -3.33 34.77 7.62
C VAL A 676 -4.83 34.61 7.40
N GLU A 677 -5.21 34.51 6.16
CA GLU A 677 -6.60 34.27 5.72
C GLU A 677 -6.65 33.02 4.83
N PHE A 678 -7.76 32.29 4.92
CA PHE A 678 -8.13 31.26 3.93
C PHE A 678 -9.31 31.83 3.16
N PRO A 679 -9.10 32.34 1.94
CA PRO A 679 -10.16 32.93 1.14
C PRO A 679 -11.19 31.84 0.77
N GLU A 680 -12.46 32.18 0.87
CA GLU A 680 -13.52 31.35 0.31
C GLU A 680 -13.43 31.39 -1.21
N LEU A 681 -13.23 30.24 -1.81
CA LEU A 681 -13.21 30.06 -3.26
C LEU A 681 -14.59 29.61 -3.73
N ALA A 682 -14.94 29.91 -4.97
CA ALA A 682 -16.08 29.30 -5.61
C ALA A 682 -15.94 27.75 -5.59
N PRO A 683 -16.97 27.02 -5.13
CA PRO A 683 -16.88 25.57 -5.03
C PRO A 683 -16.76 24.94 -6.43
N GLY A 684 -15.87 23.93 -6.55
CA GLY A 684 -15.69 23.15 -7.77
C GLY A 684 -15.63 21.67 -7.43
N LEU A 685 -16.15 20.83 -8.30
CA LEU A 685 -16.05 19.37 -8.17
C LEU A 685 -14.67 18.90 -8.59
N PRO A 686 -14.13 17.80 -8.02
CA PRO A 686 -12.94 17.17 -8.53
C PRO A 686 -13.07 16.80 -10.01
N LEU A 687 -11.94 16.84 -10.74
CA LEU A 687 -11.85 16.48 -12.15
C LEU A 687 -12.20 15.00 -12.37
N GLY A 688 -12.85 14.69 -13.48
CA GLY A 688 -13.10 13.31 -13.91
C GLY A 688 -14.32 12.64 -13.27
N LEU A 689 -15.08 13.31 -12.39
CA LEU A 689 -16.27 12.73 -11.79
C LEU A 689 -17.44 12.53 -12.77
N GLY A 690 -17.38 13.09 -13.97
CA GLY A 690 -18.36 12.88 -15.04
C GLY A 690 -19.80 13.31 -14.70
N LEU A 691 -19.98 14.23 -13.73
CA LEU A 691 -21.30 14.68 -13.25
C LEU A 691 -21.97 15.74 -14.16
N GLY A 692 -21.49 15.85 -15.40
CA GLY A 692 -22.08 16.75 -16.40
C GLY A 692 -21.50 18.17 -16.38
N ASP A 693 -22.01 19.05 -17.27
CA ASP A 693 -21.52 20.40 -17.54
C ASP A 693 -21.66 21.39 -16.34
N VAL A 694 -21.09 21.06 -15.17
CA VAL A 694 -20.99 22.03 -14.09
C VAL A 694 -19.79 22.93 -14.38
N PRO A 695 -20.02 24.20 -14.74
CA PRO A 695 -18.89 25.09 -15.04
C PRO A 695 -18.10 25.38 -13.76
N PHE A 696 -16.79 25.41 -13.89
CA PHE A 696 -15.94 25.96 -12.83
C PHE A 696 -16.11 27.48 -12.76
N GLU A 697 -15.95 28.04 -11.59
CA GLU A 697 -16.02 29.48 -11.38
C GLU A 697 -14.69 30.04 -10.86
N THR A 698 -14.44 31.29 -11.15
CA THR A 698 -13.23 31.99 -10.70
C THR A 698 -13.51 32.90 -9.51
N THR A 699 -12.59 32.94 -8.55
CA THR A 699 -12.56 33.92 -7.47
C THR A 699 -11.42 34.91 -7.70
N GLU A 700 -11.68 36.22 -7.63
CA GLU A 700 -10.66 37.27 -7.73
C GLU A 700 -10.17 37.69 -6.34
N LEU A 701 -8.86 37.59 -6.11
CA LEU A 701 -8.17 38.05 -4.92
C LEU A 701 -7.31 39.28 -5.26
N ARG A 702 -7.19 40.23 -4.33
CA ARG A 702 -6.22 41.31 -4.43
C ARG A 702 -5.07 41.07 -3.47
N LEU A 703 -3.87 40.96 -4.03
CA LEU A 703 -2.67 40.63 -3.31
C LEU A 703 -1.75 41.86 -3.29
N PRO A 704 -1.64 42.59 -2.17
CA PRO A 704 -0.62 43.62 -1.98
C PRO A 704 0.78 43.04 -2.21
N GLU A 705 1.72 43.90 -2.52
CA GLU A 705 3.14 43.52 -2.66
C GLU A 705 3.65 42.87 -1.35
N GLY A 706 4.42 41.80 -1.49
CA GLY A 706 4.95 41.05 -0.37
C GLY A 706 3.97 40.06 0.27
N SER A 707 2.73 39.98 -0.23
CA SER A 707 1.81 38.93 0.19
C SER A 707 2.32 37.57 -0.19
N LYS A 708 2.07 36.54 0.62
CA LYS A 708 2.40 35.15 0.28
C LYS A 708 1.14 34.37 -0.02
N LEU A 709 1.13 33.70 -1.14
CA LEU A 709 0.14 32.68 -1.48
C LEU A 709 0.76 31.32 -1.22
N VAL A 710 0.15 30.55 -0.30
CA VAL A 710 0.63 29.23 0.11
C VAL A 710 -0.36 28.19 -0.41
N LEU A 711 0.08 27.39 -1.34
CA LEU A 711 -0.69 26.29 -1.93
C LEU A 711 -0.13 24.98 -1.40
N PHE A 712 -0.99 24.03 -1.12
CA PHE A 712 -0.61 22.75 -0.50
C PHE A 712 -1.62 21.66 -0.83
N THR A 713 -1.18 20.42 -0.83
CA THR A 713 -2.03 19.25 -0.92
C THR A 713 -2.48 18.80 0.47
N ASP A 714 -3.54 18.02 0.54
CA ASP A 714 -4.17 17.58 1.80
C ASP A 714 -3.26 16.73 2.68
N GLY A 715 -2.30 15.97 2.08
CA GLY A 715 -1.28 15.23 2.81
C GLY A 715 -0.44 16.07 3.80
N LEU A 716 -0.39 17.41 3.62
CA LEU A 716 0.22 18.32 4.60
C LEU A 716 -0.61 18.46 5.87
N LEU A 717 -1.93 18.43 5.76
CA LEU A 717 -2.87 18.73 6.84
C LEU A 717 -3.37 17.49 7.54
N GLU A 718 -3.60 16.39 6.80
CA GLU A 718 -4.21 15.17 7.29
C GLU A 718 -3.20 14.16 7.83
N ASP A 719 -3.46 13.62 9.03
CA ASP A 719 -2.71 12.52 9.62
C ASP A 719 -3.60 11.73 10.61
N ARG A 720 -3.17 10.53 11.03
CA ARG A 720 -3.91 9.61 11.92
C ARG A 720 -4.44 10.23 13.23
N GLY A 721 -3.80 11.27 13.71
CA GLY A 721 -4.14 11.94 14.99
C GLY A 721 -4.54 13.40 14.81
N ARG A 722 -4.69 13.89 13.57
CA ARG A 722 -4.93 15.28 13.27
C ARG A 722 -6.00 15.40 12.19
N ASP A 723 -7.13 16.01 12.54
CA ASP A 723 -8.18 16.37 11.61
C ASP A 723 -7.81 17.62 10.78
N LEU A 724 -8.54 17.86 9.72
CA LEU A 724 -8.34 18.98 8.80
C LEU A 724 -8.36 20.34 9.54
N ASP A 725 -9.30 20.54 10.46
CA ASP A 725 -9.45 21.81 11.20
C ASP A 725 -8.25 22.09 12.11
N THR A 726 -7.75 21.07 12.79
CA THR A 726 -6.52 21.17 13.60
C THR A 726 -5.32 21.43 12.72
N GLY A 727 -5.22 20.78 11.53
CA GLY A 727 -4.18 21.03 10.55
C GLY A 727 -4.18 22.47 10.06
N LEU A 728 -5.34 23.01 9.69
CA LEU A 728 -5.52 24.39 9.25
C LEU A 728 -5.19 25.40 10.36
N ALA A 729 -5.56 25.11 11.63
CA ALA A 729 -5.22 25.95 12.76
C ALA A 729 -3.71 26.01 13.01
N LEU A 730 -3.00 24.87 12.90
CA LEU A 730 -1.55 24.79 12.99
C LEU A 730 -0.87 25.54 11.84
N LEU A 731 -1.33 25.34 10.61
CA LEU A 731 -0.85 26.05 9.44
C LEU A 731 -1.01 27.56 9.62
N ARG A 732 -2.20 28.02 10.03
CA ARG A 732 -2.49 29.44 10.34
C ARG A 732 -1.50 30.00 11.35
N SER A 733 -1.28 29.31 12.46
CA SER A 733 -0.37 29.77 13.51
C SER A 733 1.09 29.82 13.07
N THR A 734 1.49 28.88 12.21
CA THR A 734 2.86 28.83 11.67
C THR A 734 3.10 29.93 10.66
N LEU A 735 2.12 30.20 9.78
CA LEU A 735 2.19 31.23 8.76
C LEU A 735 2.08 32.65 9.31
N ALA A 736 1.53 32.87 10.51
CA ALA A 736 1.34 34.18 11.14
C ALA A 736 2.64 34.90 11.58
N ARG A 737 3.77 34.48 11.05
CA ARG A 737 5.09 35.06 11.30
C ARG A 737 5.45 36.03 10.16
N PRO A 738 5.47 37.36 10.37
CA PRO A 738 5.91 38.29 9.37
C PRO A 738 7.42 38.12 9.07
N ASP A 739 7.89 38.73 8.00
CA ASP A 739 9.32 38.84 7.61
C ASP A 739 10.05 37.50 7.33
N ARG A 740 9.32 36.44 7.00
CA ARG A 740 9.94 35.21 6.54
C ARG A 740 10.02 35.16 5.01
N SER A 741 11.16 34.73 4.47
CA SER A 741 11.25 34.41 3.04
C SER A 741 10.37 33.21 2.68
N PRO A 742 10.01 32.99 1.41
CA PRO A 742 9.29 31.79 0.98
C PRO A 742 9.98 30.50 1.43
N GLU A 743 11.31 30.46 1.34
CA GLU A 743 12.16 29.34 1.75
C GLU A 743 12.04 29.04 3.25
N GLN A 744 12.13 30.08 4.09
CA GLN A 744 11.95 29.95 5.53
C GLN A 744 10.52 29.54 5.90
N THR A 745 9.53 30.06 5.15
CA THR A 745 8.12 29.68 5.34
C THR A 745 7.89 28.20 5.06
N CYS A 746 8.44 27.67 3.97
CA CYS A 746 8.41 26.23 3.68
C CYS A 746 9.04 25.42 4.81
N ALA A 747 10.22 25.81 5.29
CA ALA A 747 10.93 25.11 6.37
C ALA A 747 10.14 25.12 7.67
N ASP A 748 9.58 26.26 8.08
CA ASP A 748 8.77 26.41 9.31
C ASP A 748 7.48 25.57 9.24
N VAL A 749 6.81 25.55 8.08
CA VAL A 749 5.60 24.75 7.84
C VAL A 749 5.90 23.28 7.99
N LEU A 750 6.94 22.78 7.32
CA LEU A 750 7.33 21.37 7.42
C LEU A 750 7.77 21.00 8.84
N ALA A 751 8.57 21.83 9.50
CA ALA A 751 9.00 21.56 10.87
C ALA A 751 7.83 21.43 11.86
N THR A 752 6.70 22.09 11.57
CA THR A 752 5.53 22.10 12.45
C THR A 752 4.50 21.02 12.10
N LEU A 753 4.27 20.78 10.80
CA LEU A 753 3.18 19.94 10.34
C LEU A 753 3.63 18.56 9.84
N LEU A 754 4.92 18.37 9.51
CA LEU A 754 5.39 17.10 8.96
C LEU A 754 5.32 15.99 10.01
N SER A 755 4.59 14.93 9.68
CA SER A 755 4.58 13.68 10.45
C SER A 755 5.89 12.90 10.26
N PRO A 756 6.36 12.15 11.27
CA PRO A 756 7.51 11.24 11.11
C PRO A 756 7.32 10.18 10.03
N SER A 757 6.08 9.90 9.66
CA SER A 757 5.71 8.88 8.68
C SER A 757 4.50 9.35 7.87
N PRO A 758 4.69 10.28 6.91
CA PRO A 758 3.60 10.79 6.09
C PRO A 758 2.96 9.64 5.29
N ARG A 759 1.63 9.64 5.25
CA ARG A 759 0.83 8.61 4.57
C ARG A 759 0.58 8.93 3.12
N ASP A 760 0.53 10.22 2.80
CA ASP A 760 0.30 10.73 1.48
C ASP A 760 1.47 11.63 1.07
N ASP A 761 1.56 11.89 -0.22
CA ASP A 761 2.49 12.84 -0.76
C ASP A 761 2.20 14.24 -0.21
N ILE A 762 3.18 15.09 -0.16
CA ILE A 762 3.03 16.48 0.25
C ILE A 762 3.66 17.37 -0.81
N ALA A 763 2.83 18.16 -1.46
CA ALA A 763 3.28 19.28 -2.28
C ALA A 763 2.98 20.60 -1.55
N LEU A 764 3.99 21.41 -1.36
CA LEU A 764 3.90 22.74 -0.75
C LEU A 764 4.56 23.76 -1.65
N LEU A 765 3.82 24.79 -2.07
CA LEU A 765 4.28 25.87 -2.92
C LEU A 765 4.00 27.20 -2.21
N VAL A 766 5.03 27.98 -1.96
CA VAL A 766 4.93 29.30 -1.33
C VAL A 766 5.39 30.35 -2.34
N ALA A 767 4.50 31.22 -2.76
CA ALA A 767 4.77 32.28 -3.73
C ALA A 767 4.57 33.66 -3.06
N GLN A 768 5.63 34.42 -2.94
CA GLN A 768 5.58 35.80 -2.43
C GLN A 768 5.45 36.78 -3.61
N THR A 769 4.39 37.57 -3.60
CA THR A 769 4.04 38.48 -4.69
C THR A 769 5.02 39.65 -4.78
N ARG A 770 5.33 40.01 -6.02
CA ARG A 770 6.02 41.23 -6.39
C ARG A 770 5.14 42.02 -7.34
N LEU A 771 4.98 43.31 -7.12
CA LEU A 771 4.29 44.17 -8.07
C LEU A 771 5.29 44.67 -9.12
N LEU A 772 4.80 44.79 -10.35
CA LEU A 772 5.55 45.50 -11.37
C LEU A 772 5.54 47.00 -11.03
N ASP A 773 6.70 47.62 -11.02
CA ASP A 773 6.84 49.05 -10.71
C ASP A 773 5.94 49.90 -11.63
N ARG A 774 5.22 50.86 -11.07
CA ARG A 774 4.33 51.73 -11.81
C ARG A 774 5.06 52.55 -12.89
N GLU A 775 6.34 52.84 -12.68
CA GLU A 775 7.17 53.50 -13.65
C GLU A 775 7.43 52.64 -14.90
N ARG A 776 7.31 51.31 -14.77
CA ARG A 776 7.44 50.32 -15.83
C ARG A 776 6.13 49.98 -16.51
N ILE A 777 5.04 50.65 -16.16
CA ILE A 777 3.70 50.50 -16.75
C ILE A 777 3.30 51.81 -17.41
N ALA A 778 2.84 51.73 -18.65
CA ALA A 778 2.18 52.85 -19.32
C ALA A 778 0.85 52.39 -19.90
N GLU A 779 -0.19 53.17 -19.66
CA GLU A 779 -1.55 52.84 -20.09
C GLU A 779 -2.25 54.09 -20.71
N TRP A 780 -2.97 53.83 -21.81
CA TRP A 780 -3.72 54.82 -22.53
C TRP A 780 -5.13 54.31 -22.88
N GLU A 781 -6.14 55.13 -22.69
CA GLU A 781 -7.46 54.90 -23.24
C GLU A 781 -7.53 55.47 -24.65
N VAL A 782 -8.06 54.70 -25.60
CA VAL A 782 -8.08 55.08 -27.01
C VAL A 782 -9.55 55.25 -27.41
N VAL A 783 -9.89 56.41 -27.90
CA VAL A 783 -11.21 56.65 -28.54
C VAL A 783 -11.23 55.91 -29.90
N ARG A 784 -12.35 55.26 -30.23
CA ARG A 784 -12.51 54.51 -31.49
C ARG A 784 -12.58 55.44 -32.68
N ASP A 785 -11.52 56.22 -32.91
CA ASP A 785 -11.33 57.11 -34.07
C ASP A 785 -9.92 56.81 -34.65
N PRO A 786 -9.81 56.64 -35.98
CA PRO A 786 -8.52 56.40 -36.60
C PRO A 786 -7.46 57.50 -36.32
N SER A 787 -7.90 58.74 -36.03
CA SER A 787 -7.01 59.84 -35.67
C SER A 787 -6.34 59.64 -34.29
N ALA A 788 -6.92 58.82 -33.42
CA ALA A 788 -6.36 58.53 -32.07
C ALA A 788 -5.13 57.57 -32.12
N VAL A 789 -4.90 56.85 -33.20
CA VAL A 789 -3.79 55.91 -33.31
C VAL A 789 -2.42 56.60 -33.25
N SER A 790 -2.25 57.67 -34.01
CA SER A 790 -0.95 58.37 -34.08
C SER A 790 -0.53 59.04 -32.76
N PRO A 791 -1.42 59.72 -32.01
CA PRO A 791 -1.07 60.24 -30.67
C PRO A 791 -0.60 59.20 -29.69
N VAL A 792 -1.30 58.06 -29.63
CA VAL A 792 -0.96 56.94 -28.68
C VAL A 792 0.38 56.32 -29.09
N ARG A 793 0.60 56.09 -30.36
CA ARG A 793 1.86 55.59 -30.89
C ARG A 793 3.06 56.50 -30.50
N ASN A 794 2.92 57.85 -30.70
CA ASN A 794 3.92 58.82 -30.32
C ASN A 794 4.15 58.84 -28.82
N ALA A 795 3.12 58.73 -28.00
CA ALA A 795 3.21 58.65 -26.56
C ALA A 795 3.93 57.33 -26.11
N ALA A 796 3.66 56.24 -26.82
CA ALA A 796 4.35 54.94 -26.58
C ALA A 796 5.84 55.07 -26.94
N ALA A 797 6.19 55.65 -28.10
CA ALA A 797 7.57 55.87 -28.48
C ALA A 797 8.34 56.77 -27.46
N ALA A 798 7.73 57.86 -27.00
CA ALA A 798 8.30 58.70 -25.94
C ALA A 798 8.54 57.92 -24.64
N LYS A 799 7.61 57.05 -24.27
CA LYS A 799 7.75 56.19 -23.06
C LYS A 799 8.85 55.14 -23.21
N LEU A 800 9.01 54.56 -24.39
CA LEU A 800 10.09 53.62 -24.69
C LEU A 800 11.47 54.31 -24.61
N SER A 801 11.58 55.53 -25.11
CA SER A 801 12.82 56.32 -24.93
C SER A 801 13.10 56.66 -23.47
N GLU A 802 12.07 57.00 -22.68
CA GLU A 802 12.20 57.20 -21.24
C GLU A 802 12.72 55.93 -20.50
N TRP A 803 12.33 54.78 -21.00
CA TRP A 803 12.77 53.47 -20.50
C TRP A 803 14.16 53.04 -21.04
N GLY A 804 14.75 53.76 -21.95
CA GLY A 804 16.03 53.42 -22.59
C GLY A 804 15.91 52.32 -23.64
N LEU A 805 14.68 52.07 -24.17
CA LEU A 805 14.39 51.04 -25.13
C LEU A 805 14.25 51.57 -26.57
N ASP A 806 15.07 52.58 -26.93
CA ASP A 806 15.06 53.21 -28.27
C ASP A 806 15.26 52.22 -29.42
N GLY A 807 16.03 51.14 -29.17
CA GLY A 807 16.24 50.04 -30.14
C GLY A 807 14.97 49.28 -30.51
N LEU A 808 13.98 49.24 -29.62
CA LEU A 808 12.70 48.56 -29.84
C LEU A 808 11.58 49.51 -30.33
N ALA A 809 11.81 50.84 -30.32
CA ALA A 809 10.78 51.82 -30.61
C ALA A 809 10.10 51.58 -31.97
N PHE A 810 10.88 51.38 -33.04
CA PHE A 810 10.34 51.13 -34.38
C PHE A 810 9.45 49.90 -34.45
N THR A 811 9.91 48.80 -33.86
CA THR A 811 9.18 47.53 -33.87
C THR A 811 7.89 47.62 -33.00
N ALA A 812 7.98 48.21 -31.82
CA ALA A 812 6.85 48.43 -30.94
C ALA A 812 5.81 49.37 -31.55
N GLU A 813 6.25 50.49 -32.19
CA GLU A 813 5.38 51.41 -32.92
C GLU A 813 4.62 50.69 -34.05
N LEU A 814 5.31 49.87 -34.82
CA LEU A 814 4.67 49.10 -35.90
C LEU A 814 3.59 48.16 -35.33
N ILE A 815 3.94 47.35 -34.29
CA ILE A 815 3.02 46.44 -33.65
C ILE A 815 1.82 47.17 -33.04
N LEU A 816 2.04 48.25 -32.30
CA LEU A 816 0.99 49.03 -31.69
C LEU A 816 0.08 49.66 -32.77
N SER A 817 0.67 50.18 -33.87
CA SER A 817 -0.12 50.73 -34.94
C SER A 817 -1.11 49.74 -35.54
N GLU A 818 -0.64 48.52 -35.76
CA GLU A 818 -1.49 47.44 -36.30
C GLU A 818 -2.55 46.97 -35.28
N LEU A 819 -2.15 46.76 -34.02
CA LEU A 819 -3.07 46.29 -32.97
C LEU A 819 -4.14 47.37 -32.65
N ILE A 820 -3.75 48.64 -32.48
CA ILE A 820 -4.68 49.73 -32.20
C ILE A 820 -5.60 49.96 -33.38
N THR A 821 -5.09 49.93 -34.60
CA THR A 821 -5.93 50.05 -35.81
C THR A 821 -6.98 48.93 -35.91
N ASN A 822 -6.58 47.69 -35.56
CA ASN A 822 -7.49 46.57 -35.52
C ASN A 822 -8.56 46.74 -34.45
N ALA A 823 -8.21 47.18 -33.26
CA ALA A 823 -9.13 47.44 -32.16
C ALA A 823 -10.11 48.58 -32.48
N VAL A 824 -9.63 49.66 -33.11
CA VAL A 824 -10.48 50.79 -33.54
C VAL A 824 -11.45 50.38 -34.67
N ARG A 825 -11.00 49.58 -35.64
CA ARG A 825 -11.83 49.15 -36.78
C ARG A 825 -12.81 48.04 -36.45
N TYR A 826 -12.36 47.02 -35.72
CA TYR A 826 -13.07 45.74 -35.53
C TYR A 826 -13.43 45.46 -34.09
N GLY A 827 -12.90 46.19 -33.12
CA GLY A 827 -13.15 46.01 -31.70
C GLY A 827 -14.43 46.74 -31.24
N ALA A 828 -14.65 46.75 -29.92
CA ALA A 828 -15.69 47.52 -29.24
C ALA A 828 -15.10 48.31 -28.05
N ASP A 829 -15.82 49.36 -27.63
CA ASP A 829 -15.37 50.16 -26.49
C ASP A 829 -15.44 49.36 -25.17
N PRO A 830 -14.58 49.63 -24.23
CA PRO A 830 -13.44 50.54 -24.23
C PRO A 830 -12.23 49.96 -24.93
N VAL A 831 -11.48 50.74 -25.67
CA VAL A 831 -10.16 50.36 -26.22
C VAL A 831 -9.07 50.90 -25.30
N ARG A 832 -8.15 50.04 -24.87
CA ARG A 832 -7.02 50.38 -24.00
C ARG A 832 -5.73 49.83 -24.57
N VAL A 833 -4.67 50.62 -24.45
CA VAL A 833 -3.31 50.22 -24.81
C VAL A 833 -2.51 50.20 -23.54
N ARG A 834 -1.73 49.17 -23.35
CA ARG A 834 -0.83 49.03 -22.21
C ARG A 834 0.54 48.60 -22.70
N LEU A 835 1.59 49.23 -22.18
CA LEU A 835 2.96 48.80 -22.30
C LEU A 835 3.48 48.39 -20.93
N LEU A 836 4.13 47.25 -20.88
CA LEU A 836 4.78 46.75 -19.68
C LEU A 836 6.27 46.51 -20.00
N HIS A 837 7.14 47.03 -19.16
CA HIS A 837 8.59 46.79 -19.24
C HIS A 837 8.98 45.88 -18.07
N ASP A 838 9.01 44.60 -18.36
CA ASP A 838 9.52 43.59 -17.42
C ASP A 838 10.85 43.06 -17.96
N ARG A 839 10.98 41.78 -18.16
CA ARG A 839 12.11 41.07 -18.82
C ARG A 839 12.05 41.20 -20.34
N THR A 840 10.85 41.38 -20.85
CA THR A 840 10.50 41.69 -22.24
C THR A 840 9.71 42.99 -22.26
N LEU A 841 9.63 43.63 -23.41
CA LEU A 841 8.66 44.70 -23.65
C LEU A 841 7.35 44.05 -24.11
N ILE A 842 6.29 44.28 -23.36
CA ILE A 842 4.96 43.71 -23.64
C ILE A 842 4.05 44.83 -24.13
N CYS A 843 3.52 44.67 -25.35
CA CYS A 843 2.53 45.54 -25.96
C CYS A 843 1.15 44.86 -25.87
N GLU A 844 0.19 45.43 -25.17
CA GLU A 844 -1.16 44.93 -25.05
C GLU A 844 -2.19 45.92 -25.57
N VAL A 845 -3.14 45.45 -26.38
CA VAL A 845 -4.30 46.25 -26.83
C VAL A 845 -5.55 45.48 -26.47
N SER A 846 -6.38 46.07 -25.62
CA SER A 846 -7.65 45.49 -25.17
C SER A 846 -8.81 46.19 -25.81
N ASP A 847 -9.84 45.43 -26.20
CA ASP A 847 -11.10 45.98 -26.68
C ASP A 847 -12.32 45.15 -26.15
N GLY A 848 -13.51 45.76 -26.17
CA GLY A 848 -14.75 45.14 -25.63
C GLY A 848 -15.37 44.06 -26.53
N SER A 849 -14.72 43.64 -27.63
CA SER A 849 -15.27 42.62 -28.54
C SER A 849 -14.69 41.23 -28.21
N SER A 850 -15.55 40.22 -28.23
CA SER A 850 -15.17 38.78 -28.11
C SER A 850 -14.82 38.12 -29.44
N THR A 851 -14.82 38.86 -30.56
CA THR A 851 -14.56 38.29 -31.90
C THR A 851 -13.09 37.90 -32.02
N SER A 852 -12.83 36.64 -32.40
CA SER A 852 -11.48 36.11 -32.59
C SER A 852 -10.76 36.79 -33.75
N PRO A 853 -9.54 37.27 -33.62
CA PRO A 853 -8.74 37.73 -34.73
C PRO A 853 -8.30 36.55 -35.59
N HIS A 854 -8.43 36.65 -36.90
CA HIS A 854 -7.98 35.63 -37.84
C HIS A 854 -6.73 36.11 -38.61
N LEU A 855 -5.67 35.32 -38.59
CA LEU A 855 -4.56 35.46 -39.53
C LEU A 855 -5.08 35.18 -40.93
N ARG A 856 -5.03 36.19 -41.84
CA ARG A 856 -5.26 35.99 -43.25
C ARG A 856 -3.95 36.12 -44.00
N HIS A 857 -3.62 35.17 -44.86
CA HIS A 857 -2.57 35.34 -45.86
C HIS A 857 -3.10 36.34 -46.90
N ALA A 858 -2.69 37.59 -46.76
CA ALA A 858 -3.05 38.61 -47.75
C ALA A 858 -2.20 38.39 -49.00
N THR A 859 -2.82 38.35 -50.18
CA THR A 859 -2.11 38.37 -51.46
C THR A 859 -1.41 39.69 -51.66
N THR A 860 -0.39 39.76 -52.56
CA THR A 860 0.42 40.96 -52.81
C THR A 860 -0.38 42.21 -53.25
N THR A 861 -1.66 42.05 -53.55
CA THR A 861 -2.58 43.08 -54.05
C THR A 861 -3.60 43.55 -52.99
N ASP A 862 -3.68 42.95 -51.83
CA ASP A 862 -4.65 43.31 -50.76
C ASP A 862 -4.12 44.47 -49.89
N GLU A 863 -4.82 45.62 -49.87
CA GLU A 863 -4.51 46.74 -48.96
C GLU A 863 -4.86 46.51 -47.49
N GLY A 864 -5.43 45.37 -47.10
CA GLY A 864 -5.86 45.03 -45.76
C GLY A 864 -5.54 43.58 -45.43
N GLY A 865 -5.30 43.28 -44.13
CA GLY A 865 -5.12 41.92 -43.65
C GLY A 865 -3.65 41.50 -43.32
N ARG A 866 -2.67 42.38 -43.50
CA ARG A 866 -1.27 42.12 -43.18
C ARG A 866 -0.87 42.42 -41.71
N GLY A 867 -1.71 43.12 -40.97
CA GLY A 867 -1.40 43.66 -39.66
C GLY A 867 -0.95 42.59 -38.65
N LEU A 868 -1.76 41.52 -38.45
CA LEU A 868 -1.41 40.43 -37.55
C LEU A 868 -0.24 39.58 -38.07
N TYR A 869 -0.03 39.49 -39.37
CA TYR A 869 1.13 38.83 -39.96
C TYR A 869 2.43 39.60 -39.60
N LEU A 870 2.40 40.93 -39.64
CA LEU A 870 3.52 41.76 -39.22
C LEU A 870 3.78 41.62 -37.71
N VAL A 871 2.71 41.58 -36.88
CA VAL A 871 2.86 41.30 -35.44
C VAL A 871 3.55 39.95 -35.23
N ALA A 872 3.10 38.90 -35.90
CA ALA A 872 3.68 37.56 -35.81
C ALA A 872 5.14 37.48 -36.29
N GLN A 873 5.52 38.32 -37.25
CA GLN A 873 6.89 38.37 -37.80
C GLN A 873 7.88 39.07 -36.86
N TYR A 874 7.44 40.09 -36.15
CA TYR A 874 8.32 40.98 -35.39
C TYR A 874 8.26 40.73 -33.87
N ALA A 875 7.20 40.12 -33.35
CA ALA A 875 7.10 39.72 -31.97
C ALA A 875 7.83 38.40 -31.72
N GLU A 876 8.47 38.23 -30.58
CA GLU A 876 9.00 36.94 -30.10
C GLU A 876 7.86 36.00 -29.83
N ARG A 877 6.80 36.50 -29.17
CA ARG A 877 5.55 35.78 -28.89
C ARG A 877 4.40 36.79 -29.06
N TRP A 878 3.27 36.32 -29.50
CA TRP A 878 2.02 37.07 -29.54
C TRP A 878 0.83 36.14 -29.35
N GLY A 879 -0.31 36.71 -28.98
CA GLY A 879 -1.52 35.94 -28.78
C GLY A 879 -2.73 36.81 -28.46
N THR A 880 -3.84 36.15 -28.20
CA THR A 880 -5.10 36.76 -27.79
C THR A 880 -5.61 36.15 -26.53
N ARG A 881 -5.88 36.98 -25.53
CA ARG A 881 -6.50 36.59 -24.28
C ARG A 881 -7.94 37.08 -24.25
N TYR A 882 -8.85 36.20 -23.92
CA TYR A 882 -10.29 36.53 -23.76
C TYR A 882 -10.61 36.73 -22.28
N GLY A 883 -11.40 37.77 -21.99
CA GLY A 883 -11.89 38.06 -20.65
C GLY A 883 -13.39 38.29 -20.66
N ARG A 884 -14.00 38.40 -19.49
CA ARG A 884 -15.47 38.63 -19.36
C ARG A 884 -16.00 39.85 -20.10
N ARG A 885 -15.16 40.82 -20.44
CA ARG A 885 -15.57 42.11 -21.05
C ARG A 885 -14.82 42.42 -22.35
N GLY A 886 -14.44 41.41 -23.12
CA GLY A 886 -13.73 41.61 -24.35
C GLY A 886 -12.47 40.78 -24.52
N LYS A 887 -11.55 41.23 -25.38
CA LYS A 887 -10.28 40.54 -25.60
C LYS A 887 -9.10 41.49 -25.45
N THR A 888 -7.93 40.90 -25.20
CA THR A 888 -6.63 41.58 -25.20
C THR A 888 -5.73 40.87 -26.21
N ILE A 889 -5.25 41.60 -27.23
CA ILE A 889 -4.18 41.10 -28.11
C ILE A 889 -2.86 41.64 -27.56
N TRP A 890 -1.92 40.74 -27.33
CA TRP A 890 -0.62 41.04 -26.76
C TRP A 890 0.50 40.57 -27.67
N ALA A 891 1.63 41.28 -27.58
CA ALA A 891 2.87 40.94 -28.28
C ALA A 891 4.05 41.22 -27.34
N GLU A 892 5.01 40.31 -27.29
CA GLU A 892 6.24 40.39 -26.48
C GLU A 892 7.43 40.60 -27.40
N LEU A 893 8.28 41.52 -27.02
CA LEU A 893 9.53 41.87 -27.70
C LEU A 893 10.69 41.63 -26.74
N ARG A 894 11.72 40.98 -27.24
CA ARG A 894 12.94 40.74 -26.42
C ARG A 894 13.66 42.08 -26.19
N VAL A 895 14.00 42.36 -24.95
CA VAL A 895 14.89 43.45 -24.56
C VAL A 895 16.30 42.90 -24.60
N ASP A 896 17.04 43.16 -25.70
CA ASP A 896 18.46 42.76 -25.78
C ASP A 896 19.29 43.61 -24.80
N ASP A 897 20.02 42.95 -23.90
CA ASP A 897 21.09 43.62 -23.14
C ASP A 897 22.13 44.10 -24.15
N THR A 898 22.27 45.43 -24.26
CA THR A 898 23.09 46.11 -25.24
C THR A 898 24.56 45.81 -25.06
N ASP A 899 25.07 44.74 -25.71
CA ASP A 899 26.50 44.59 -26.10
C ASP A 899 26.71 43.52 -27.22
N ALA A 900 25.68 43.07 -27.93
CA ALA A 900 25.83 42.22 -29.12
C ALA A 900 25.53 43.05 -30.39
N GLY A 901 26.55 43.29 -31.20
CA GLY A 901 26.43 44.00 -32.49
C GLY A 901 25.39 43.37 -33.43
N PRO A 902 25.05 44.04 -34.53
CA PRO A 902 23.87 43.70 -35.34
C PRO A 902 23.94 42.26 -35.84
N MET A 903 23.04 41.41 -35.36
CA MET A 903 22.86 40.07 -35.88
C MET A 903 22.35 40.11 -37.31
N ALA A 904 23.10 39.48 -38.21
CA ALA A 904 22.73 39.23 -39.59
C ALA A 904 21.32 38.60 -39.66
N ALA A 905 20.52 39.13 -40.55
CA ALA A 905 19.17 38.59 -40.84
C ALA A 905 19.22 37.07 -41.05
N THR A 906 18.56 36.38 -40.16
CA THR A 906 18.40 34.94 -40.28
C THR A 906 17.61 34.64 -41.55
N VAL A 907 18.26 34.02 -42.51
CA VAL A 907 17.67 33.52 -43.78
C VAL A 907 16.49 32.62 -43.40
N VAL A 908 15.31 33.01 -43.86
CA VAL A 908 14.09 32.18 -43.79
C VAL A 908 14.40 30.86 -44.50
N PRO A 909 14.23 29.67 -43.87
CA PRO A 909 14.31 28.41 -44.60
C PRO A 909 13.22 28.40 -45.67
N ASP A 910 13.60 28.01 -46.88
CA ASP A 910 12.72 27.80 -48.03
C ASP A 910 11.63 26.80 -47.68
N LEU A 911 10.39 27.22 -47.69
CA LEU A 911 9.21 26.40 -47.31
C LEU A 911 8.90 25.29 -48.32
N ASP A 912 9.57 25.22 -49.46
CA ASP A 912 9.42 24.19 -50.47
C ASP A 912 10.11 22.85 -50.09
N ALA A 913 10.91 22.83 -48.97
CA ALA A 913 11.58 21.61 -48.51
C ALA A 913 10.80 20.76 -47.48
N LEU A 914 9.56 21.15 -47.11
CA LEU A 914 8.74 20.44 -46.12
C LEU A 914 7.59 19.61 -46.73
N GLU A 915 7.45 19.53 -48.05
CA GLU A 915 6.47 18.65 -48.71
C GLU A 915 6.89 17.15 -48.75
N ASP A 916 8.14 16.80 -48.41
CA ASP A 916 8.63 15.40 -48.47
C ASP A 916 8.63 14.66 -47.10
N LEU A 917 8.03 15.20 -46.03
CA LEU A 917 7.89 14.51 -44.73
C LEU A 917 6.43 14.33 -44.32
N ALA A 918 5.62 13.78 -45.25
CA ALA A 918 4.31 13.21 -44.92
C ALA A 918 4.43 11.69 -44.90
N TRP A 919 4.63 11.09 -43.71
CA TRP A 919 4.22 9.71 -43.36
C TRP A 919 3.90 9.65 -41.88
#